data_dafb96335653d65f72129d2fb9e22fc6
#
_entry.id   dafb96335653d65f72129d2fb9e22fc6
#
_cell.length_a   1.000
_cell.length_b   1.000
_cell.length_c   1.000
_cell.angle_alpha   90.00
_cell.angle_beta   90.00
_cell.angle_gamma   90.00
#
_symmetry.space_group_name_H-M   'P 1'
#
loop_
_entity.id
_entity.type
_entity.pdbx_description
1 polymer ?
#
loop_
_entity_poly.entity_id
_entity_poly.type
_entity_poly.pdbx_seq_one_letter_code
_entity_poly.pdbx_strand_id
1 'polypeptide(L)'
;MLILCVGLIIPLSSCKKKNTDDTILPTTITHPKSTDLGATEPSTTDETVNDKIIRAKYIQATDDFYSDKTFTLNFPTDPERELEGQFVRQMAFAGDTVVIAYGQGYFLTPAEESEYSRLNLSTPEGNARAFEIQALRNQNGLAFYNLQGETIAYRKMPNQVNIVGVFGSKDGQAGVFTNEFVYDTSVGVSGQAQKNVIKLSYYSATGELLEESILEDETQALFGSDYANVIPMENGNLLIQARGNILILDPSAREIAHAGFTKEASSIFSADGKYYVEYTETTIKADKDVRHTYIEEIDPNTAEQKDKKETFTLTSEHVITSDGQCYTAGERNSICRCDFINGTVETIIEWANTNMAPLVSVSAIKLLTDDNVYILHQNTEGSGERAMTTGCLTHLHKEADNPYAGKKTIYVASCVEGSEDFDQLLATYNKRPESKARVIAYVEDGDISMGYQERVATVADKMLLNMKSGNGPDILLNCSEFSQFNSKDVLIDLNQYMDGPNGIDRSQYFDNIFRSYEVGGKLYQMPLNVDMDGLVGNPDILGQIDTWTIDEFDKKMNTLGTQTLPLLGHSPRLQTCDVSEQMGFLLELLFHDMNHYVDFSNYTANFDSDDFRKLLEISKKYGSRVNFDTLRTLNEQYDDMFHDAHSMMMQDGICSMKTFYVGGLTTGGFANYADLCHGNARFLGWPSTSGKGLASEAGISVGISAYSQCPDEAWDFVSFLLSPESQSSLSGVHWGGICIHKESEKAGLVREIDDYRTGKRKSDSPVSENQIDRFLTLVEKIDTSIHTDPTIVNIVVEEAAAFFNDQKSAEEVSRIIQNRAGLVLAEMK
;
A
#
# COMPACT_ATOMS: atom_id res chain seq x y z
N MET A 1 0.59 6.00 4.86
CA MET A 1 1.94 5.75 4.33
C MET A 1 2.33 4.36 4.80
N LEU A 2 1.86 3.34 4.12
CA LEU A 2 2.28 1.95 4.33
C LEU A 2 3.15 1.59 3.13
N ILE A 3 4.44 1.50 3.37
CA ILE A 3 5.37 0.87 2.44
C ILE A 3 5.12 -0.63 2.57
N LEU A 4 4.57 -1.25 1.54
CA LEU A 4 4.50 -2.70 1.43
C LEU A 4 5.93 -3.24 1.20
N CYS A 5 6.68 -3.40 2.29
CA CYS A 5 7.90 -4.17 2.25
C CYS A 5 7.54 -5.63 2.49
N VAL A 6 7.81 -6.47 1.51
CA VAL A 6 7.74 -7.92 1.59
C VAL A 6 8.82 -8.39 2.58
N GLY A 7 8.45 -8.61 3.83
CA GLY A 7 9.39 -9.00 4.88
C GLY A 7 9.35 -10.49 5.17
N LEU A 8 10.46 -11.18 4.97
CA LEU A 8 10.71 -12.54 5.47
C LEU A 8 10.82 -12.50 7.00
N ILE A 9 9.82 -12.99 7.71
CA ILE A 9 9.86 -13.16 9.17
C ILE A 9 10.55 -14.50 9.46
N ILE A 10 11.79 -14.44 9.90
CA ILE A 10 12.51 -15.61 10.40
C ILE A 10 12.46 -15.57 11.93
N PRO A 11 11.84 -16.54 12.61
CA PRO A 11 11.89 -16.57 14.06
C PRO A 11 13.28 -17.02 14.53
N LEU A 12 14.09 -16.10 15.02
CA LEU A 12 15.29 -16.41 15.78
C LEU A 12 14.91 -16.83 17.20
N SER A 13 14.77 -18.14 17.42
CA SER A 13 14.67 -18.67 18.77
C SER A 13 16.04 -18.59 19.47
N SER A 14 16.14 -17.72 20.47
CA SER A 14 17.29 -17.67 21.37
C SER A 14 17.37 -18.98 22.18
N CYS A 15 18.31 -19.86 21.86
CA CYS A 15 18.63 -21.04 22.65
C CYS A 15 19.31 -20.66 23.96
N LYS A 16 18.57 -20.70 25.07
CA LYS A 16 19.16 -20.89 26.40
C LYS A 16 19.59 -22.35 26.55
N LYS A 17 20.88 -22.56 26.76
CA LYS A 17 21.46 -23.87 27.14
C LYS A 17 20.75 -24.48 28.35
N LYS A 18 20.22 -25.68 28.20
CA LYS A 18 20.05 -26.65 29.28
C LYS A 18 20.55 -28.00 28.79
N ASN A 19 21.59 -28.49 29.44
CA ASN A 19 22.05 -29.84 29.35
C ASN A 19 21.00 -30.80 29.92
N THR A 20 20.68 -31.85 29.18
CA THR A 20 20.57 -33.24 29.68
C THR A 20 20.41 -34.18 28.50
N ASP A 21 21.20 -35.26 28.52
CA ASP A 21 21.12 -36.43 27.64
C ASP A 21 19.71 -37.01 27.61
N ASP A 22 19.24 -37.33 26.39
CA ASP A 22 18.59 -38.63 26.13
C ASP A 22 18.42 -38.81 24.61
N THR A 23 18.96 -39.90 24.14
CA THR A 23 18.86 -40.48 22.80
C THR A 23 17.45 -40.97 22.52
N ILE A 24 16.76 -40.42 21.51
CA ILE A 24 15.60 -41.05 20.87
C ILE A 24 15.72 -40.93 19.34
N LEU A 25 15.69 -42.07 18.65
CA LEU A 25 15.67 -42.25 17.21
C LEU A 25 14.42 -41.71 16.55
N PRO A 26 14.46 -41.31 15.27
CA PRO A 26 13.32 -40.63 14.59
C PRO A 26 12.25 -41.67 14.25
N THR A 27 11.04 -41.39 14.73
CA THR A 27 9.81 -42.06 14.27
C THR A 27 9.24 -41.35 13.05
N THR A 28 9.06 -42.14 12.03
CA THR A 28 8.34 -41.83 10.77
C THR A 28 7.00 -41.12 11.03
N ILE A 29 6.81 -39.92 10.45
CA ILE A 29 5.54 -39.23 10.45
C ILE A 29 4.67 -39.85 9.36
N THR A 30 3.69 -40.65 9.78
CA THR A 30 2.60 -41.11 8.92
C THR A 30 1.46 -40.11 8.97
N HIS A 31 1.07 -39.61 7.78
CA HIS A 31 -0.14 -38.80 7.63
C HIS A 31 -1.38 -39.55 8.15
N PRO A 32 -2.26 -38.91 8.93
CA PRO A 32 -3.51 -39.51 9.31
C PRO A 32 -4.50 -39.54 8.13
N LYS A 33 -4.96 -40.74 7.78
CA LYS A 33 -6.10 -40.91 6.87
C LYS A 33 -7.34 -40.30 7.51
N SER A 34 -8.11 -39.56 6.71
CA SER A 34 -9.43 -39.05 7.08
C SER A 34 -10.34 -40.20 7.50
N THR A 35 -10.85 -40.14 8.72
CA THR A 35 -12.00 -40.94 9.14
C THR A 35 -13.24 -40.06 9.06
N ASP A 36 -14.22 -40.56 8.27
CA ASP A 36 -15.58 -40.10 8.20
C ASP A 36 -16.15 -39.73 9.59
N LEU A 37 -16.56 -38.51 9.75
CA LEU A 37 -17.59 -38.13 10.74
C LEU A 37 -18.70 -37.44 9.97
N GLY A 38 -19.88 -38.05 10.15
CA GLY A 38 -21.09 -37.82 9.40
C GLY A 38 -21.50 -36.36 9.24
N ALA A 39 -21.72 -36.01 8.01
CA ALA A 39 -22.27 -34.75 7.58
C ALA A 39 -23.72 -34.62 7.98
N THR A 40 -24.06 -33.63 8.78
CA THR A 40 -25.32 -32.95 8.66
C THR A 40 -25.10 -31.76 7.71
N GLU A 41 -25.72 -31.83 6.55
CA GLU A 41 -25.74 -30.76 5.57
C GLU A 41 -26.29 -29.48 6.20
N PRO A 42 -25.62 -28.34 6.09
CA PRO A 42 -26.26 -27.04 6.06
C PRO A 42 -26.60 -26.72 4.61
N SER A 43 -27.90 -26.72 4.33
CA SER A 43 -28.42 -26.11 3.12
C SER A 43 -28.09 -24.62 3.17
N THR A 44 -27.27 -24.18 2.25
CA THR A 44 -27.43 -22.92 1.50
C THR A 44 -26.20 -22.77 0.59
N THR A 45 -26.48 -22.59 -0.63
CA THR A 45 -25.62 -22.26 -1.73
C THR A 45 -24.80 -21.01 -1.45
N ASP A 46 -23.61 -21.17 -0.88
CA ASP A 46 -22.52 -20.22 -1.04
C ASP A 46 -21.67 -20.75 -2.22
N GLU A 47 -22.06 -20.39 -3.43
CA GLU A 47 -21.18 -20.49 -4.57
C GLU A 47 -20.10 -19.42 -4.38
N THR A 48 -18.97 -19.81 -3.82
CA THR A 48 -17.77 -18.98 -3.75
C THR A 48 -17.43 -18.51 -5.16
N VAL A 49 -17.01 -17.26 -5.27
CA VAL A 49 -16.58 -16.59 -6.53
C VAL A 49 -15.61 -17.47 -7.36
N ASN A 50 -14.86 -18.34 -6.70
CA ASN A 50 -13.87 -19.25 -7.31
C ASN A 50 -14.46 -20.33 -8.25
N ASP A 51 -15.71 -20.72 -8.10
CA ASP A 51 -16.33 -21.70 -9.00
C ASP A 51 -16.81 -21.10 -10.33
N LYS A 52 -16.77 -19.79 -10.50
CA LYS A 52 -17.28 -19.07 -11.67
C LYS A 52 -16.23 -18.74 -12.73
N ILE A 53 -14.94 -18.93 -12.46
CA ILE A 53 -13.86 -18.56 -13.40
C ILE A 53 -13.58 -19.73 -14.33
N ILE A 54 -14.48 -20.01 -15.24
CA ILE A 54 -14.25 -21.07 -16.20
C ILE A 54 -14.76 -20.63 -17.57
N ARG A 55 -13.81 -20.46 -18.50
CA ARG A 55 -13.92 -20.29 -19.95
C ARG A 55 -14.33 -18.91 -20.43
N ALA A 56 -13.84 -18.57 -21.63
CA ALA A 56 -14.24 -17.36 -22.34
C ALA A 56 -15.76 -17.21 -22.31
N LYS A 57 -16.26 -16.31 -21.49
CA LYS A 57 -17.67 -15.98 -21.42
C LYS A 57 -17.91 -14.75 -22.27
N TYR A 58 -18.95 -14.79 -23.08
CA TYR A 58 -19.49 -13.60 -23.69
C TYR A 58 -20.47 -12.95 -22.74
N ILE A 59 -20.29 -11.66 -22.54
CA ILE A 59 -21.21 -10.83 -21.74
C ILE A 59 -22.59 -10.89 -22.40
N GLN A 60 -23.61 -11.16 -21.58
CA GLN A 60 -25.00 -11.18 -22.02
C GLN A 60 -25.61 -9.79 -21.78
N ALA A 61 -26.64 -9.46 -22.56
CA ALA A 61 -27.39 -8.22 -22.34
C ALA A 61 -28.05 -8.18 -20.94
N THR A 62 -28.35 -9.35 -20.38
CA THR A 62 -28.97 -9.49 -19.05
C THR A 62 -27.99 -9.51 -17.88
N ASP A 63 -26.67 -9.50 -18.13
CA ASP A 63 -25.67 -9.42 -17.06
C ASP A 63 -25.69 -8.03 -16.44
N ASP A 64 -25.58 -7.97 -15.13
CA ASP A 64 -25.63 -6.69 -14.40
C ASP A 64 -24.53 -5.73 -14.87
N PHE A 65 -24.92 -4.47 -15.04
CA PHE A 65 -24.01 -3.36 -15.31
C PHE A 65 -24.54 -2.08 -14.70
N TYR A 66 -23.64 -1.33 -14.06
CA TYR A 66 -23.92 -0.03 -13.47
C TYR A 66 -23.11 1.05 -14.19
N SER A 67 -23.82 2.01 -14.80
CA SER A 67 -23.19 3.21 -15.30
C SER A 67 -22.76 4.12 -14.16
N ASP A 68 -21.63 4.79 -14.34
CA ASP A 68 -21.06 5.70 -13.36
C ASP A 68 -21.12 7.16 -13.81
N LYS A 69 -21.39 8.04 -12.87
CA LYS A 69 -21.26 9.48 -13.06
C LYS A 69 -20.65 10.11 -11.82
N THR A 70 -19.43 10.60 -11.94
CA THR A 70 -18.72 11.27 -10.85
C THR A 70 -18.74 12.77 -11.01
N PHE A 71 -19.08 13.46 -9.94
CA PHE A 71 -19.08 14.92 -9.82
C PHE A 71 -17.94 15.33 -8.89
N THR A 72 -17.05 16.18 -9.37
CA THR A 72 -16.02 16.82 -8.52
C THR A 72 -16.66 17.97 -7.76
N LEU A 73 -16.52 17.96 -6.44
CA LEU A 73 -17.12 18.92 -5.52
C LEU A 73 -16.05 19.94 -5.10
N ASN A 74 -16.03 21.08 -5.78
CA ASN A 74 -15.01 22.12 -5.61
C ASN A 74 -15.35 23.06 -4.45
N PHE A 75 -14.32 23.56 -3.75
CA PHE A 75 -14.44 24.53 -2.67
C PHE A 75 -14.02 25.94 -3.12
N PRO A 76 -14.61 26.99 -2.54
CA PRO A 76 -14.18 28.36 -2.84
C PRO A 76 -12.80 28.60 -2.23
N THR A 77 -11.93 29.27 -2.98
CA THR A 77 -10.61 29.72 -2.51
C THR A 77 -10.62 31.22 -2.25
N ASP A 78 -9.73 31.67 -1.37
CA ASP A 78 -9.51 33.12 -1.16
C ASP A 78 -8.59 33.63 -2.30
N PRO A 79 -9.10 34.52 -3.19
CA PRO A 79 -8.32 34.99 -4.33
C PRO A 79 -7.16 35.95 -3.95
N GLU A 80 -7.18 36.47 -2.72
CA GLU A 80 -6.14 37.40 -2.23
C GLU A 80 -4.99 36.66 -1.53
N ARG A 81 -5.08 35.34 -1.34
CA ARG A 81 -4.11 34.53 -0.64
C ARG A 81 -3.64 33.34 -1.47
N GLU A 82 -2.37 33.04 -1.39
CA GLU A 82 -1.79 31.84 -2.01
C GLU A 82 -2.18 30.60 -1.20
N LEU A 83 -2.84 29.65 -1.88
CA LEU A 83 -3.26 28.38 -1.29
C LEU A 83 -2.02 27.47 -1.14
N GLU A 84 -1.77 26.97 0.07
CA GLU A 84 -0.71 26.04 0.39
C GLU A 84 -1.19 24.58 0.20
N GLY A 85 -2.41 24.27 0.66
CA GLY A 85 -3.01 22.96 0.53
C GLY A 85 -4.50 22.98 0.81
N GLN A 86 -5.20 21.90 0.44
CA GLN A 86 -6.63 21.74 0.64
C GLN A 86 -6.92 20.30 1.05
N PHE A 87 -7.81 20.11 2.01
CA PHE A 87 -8.19 18.79 2.48
C PHE A 87 -9.67 18.70 2.80
N VAL A 88 -10.24 17.52 2.60
CA VAL A 88 -11.58 17.16 3.05
C VAL A 88 -11.46 16.58 4.44
N ARG A 89 -12.24 17.10 5.40
CA ARG A 89 -12.25 16.60 6.78
C ARG A 89 -13.25 15.48 6.97
N GLN A 90 -14.48 15.73 6.57
CA GLN A 90 -15.58 14.77 6.61
C GLN A 90 -16.61 15.07 5.53
N MET A 91 -17.34 14.05 5.12
CA MET A 91 -18.47 14.16 4.21
C MET A 91 -19.64 13.33 4.74
N ALA A 92 -20.85 13.84 4.58
CA ALA A 92 -22.08 13.16 4.99
C ALA A 92 -23.25 13.48 4.04
N PHE A 93 -24.21 12.58 4.00
CA PHE A 93 -25.53 12.84 3.42
C PHE A 93 -26.49 13.36 4.52
N ALA A 94 -27.07 14.51 4.30
CA ALA A 94 -28.15 15.06 5.10
C ALA A 94 -29.44 15.07 4.25
N GLY A 95 -30.23 14.02 4.34
CA GLY A 95 -31.29 13.78 3.34
C GLY A 95 -30.68 13.63 1.94
N ASP A 96 -31.13 14.43 0.98
CA ASP A 96 -30.61 14.46 -0.40
C ASP A 96 -29.57 15.58 -0.61
N THR A 97 -29.10 16.18 0.48
CA THR A 97 -28.01 17.16 0.46
C THR A 97 -26.70 16.49 0.85
N VAL A 98 -25.65 16.75 0.06
CA VAL A 98 -24.27 16.40 0.41
C VAL A 98 -23.68 17.54 1.20
N VAL A 99 -23.09 17.25 2.35
CA VAL A 99 -22.41 18.22 3.20
C VAL A 99 -20.95 17.83 3.35
N ILE A 100 -20.06 18.75 3.06
CA ILE A 100 -18.62 18.55 3.16
C ILE A 100 -18.01 19.56 4.11
N ALA A 101 -17.31 19.06 5.12
CA ALA A 101 -16.38 19.85 5.91
C ALA A 101 -15.02 19.84 5.21
N TYR A 102 -14.53 21.01 4.84
CA TYR A 102 -13.24 21.18 4.19
C TYR A 102 -12.33 22.12 4.98
N GLY A 103 -11.03 21.97 4.76
CA GLY A 103 -10.00 22.87 5.28
C GLY A 103 -9.02 23.25 4.17
N GLN A 104 -8.53 24.49 4.26
CA GLN A 104 -7.56 25.07 3.33
C GLN A 104 -6.43 25.70 4.13
N GLY A 105 -5.19 25.37 3.73
CA GLY A 105 -3.98 26.01 4.21
C GLY A 105 -3.57 27.16 3.29
N TYR A 106 -3.21 28.31 3.85
CA TYR A 106 -2.72 29.46 3.11
C TYR A 106 -1.38 29.92 3.62
N PHE A 107 -0.54 30.44 2.74
CA PHE A 107 0.67 31.13 3.16
C PHE A 107 0.32 32.44 3.86
N LEU A 108 1.11 32.79 4.88
CA LEU A 108 1.03 34.14 5.45
C LEU A 108 1.50 35.17 4.39
N THR A 109 0.84 36.32 4.37
CA THR A 109 1.32 37.41 3.55
C THR A 109 2.65 37.97 4.12
N PRO A 110 3.50 38.62 3.32
CA PRO A 110 4.74 39.22 3.81
C PRO A 110 4.55 40.20 4.98
N ALA A 111 3.38 40.87 5.04
CA ALA A 111 3.04 41.77 6.13
C ALA A 111 2.76 40.99 7.43
N GLU A 112 2.00 39.89 7.35
CA GLU A 112 1.71 39.01 8.49
C GLU A 112 2.96 38.31 9.00
N GLU A 113 3.84 37.82 8.12
CA GLU A 113 5.14 37.24 8.49
C GLU A 113 6.03 38.26 9.21
N SER A 114 6.08 39.49 8.67
CA SER A 114 6.84 40.59 9.30
C SER A 114 6.26 41.01 10.66
N GLU A 115 4.95 40.96 10.82
CA GLU A 115 4.32 41.20 12.12
C GLU A 115 4.64 40.09 13.10
N TYR A 116 4.42 38.81 12.69
CA TYR A 116 4.70 37.64 13.52
C TYR A 116 6.15 37.60 14.04
N SER A 117 7.12 37.88 13.16
CA SER A 117 8.56 37.87 13.51
C SER A 117 8.97 38.94 14.54
N ARG A 118 8.14 39.96 14.72
CA ARG A 118 8.38 41.06 15.69
C ARG A 118 7.69 40.87 17.03
N LEU A 119 6.83 39.85 17.16
CA LEU A 119 6.09 39.62 18.40
C LEU A 119 7.01 39.14 19.54
N ASN A 120 6.72 39.65 20.70
CA ASN A 120 7.38 39.13 21.92
C ASN A 120 6.55 37.95 22.47
N LEU A 121 6.94 36.74 22.10
CA LEU A 121 6.26 35.51 22.51
C LEU A 121 6.40 35.19 23.99
N SER A 122 7.16 35.99 24.76
CA SER A 122 7.26 35.83 26.19
C SER A 122 6.16 36.58 26.97
N THR A 123 5.30 37.34 26.25
CA THR A 123 4.17 38.05 26.86
C THR A 123 2.84 37.37 26.46
N PRO A 124 1.82 37.40 27.33
CA PRO A 124 0.49 36.87 27.00
C PRO A 124 -0.12 37.52 25.75
N GLU A 125 0.01 38.82 25.60
CA GLU A 125 -0.49 39.60 24.47
C GLU A 125 0.26 39.23 23.16
N GLY A 126 1.59 39.08 23.24
CA GLY A 126 2.40 38.65 22.11
C GLY A 126 2.06 37.26 21.64
N ASN A 127 1.83 36.33 22.57
CA ASN A 127 1.37 34.97 22.26
C ASN A 127 -0.05 34.94 21.69
N ALA A 128 -0.98 35.69 22.27
CA ALA A 128 -2.34 35.79 21.74
C ALA A 128 -2.33 36.32 20.30
N ARG A 129 -1.54 37.36 20.02
CA ARG A 129 -1.42 37.91 18.67
C ARG A 129 -0.75 36.93 17.70
N ALA A 130 0.26 36.19 18.14
CA ALA A 130 0.89 35.13 17.35
C ALA A 130 -0.11 34.02 16.97
N PHE A 131 -0.93 33.62 17.95
CA PHE A 131 -2.00 32.66 17.72
C PHE A 131 -3.03 33.15 16.67
N GLU A 132 -3.46 34.40 16.77
CA GLU A 132 -4.35 35.01 15.77
C GLU A 132 -3.73 34.99 14.37
N ILE A 133 -2.45 35.38 14.21
CA ILE A 133 -1.75 35.40 12.92
C ILE A 133 -1.62 33.96 12.38
N GLN A 134 -1.23 33.00 13.21
CA GLN A 134 -1.13 31.60 12.77
C GLN A 134 -2.49 31.02 12.37
N ALA A 135 -3.57 31.44 13.04
CA ALA A 135 -4.92 31.02 12.67
C ALA A 135 -5.35 31.52 11.29
N LEU A 136 -4.72 32.59 10.77
CA LEU A 136 -4.97 33.07 9.40
C LEU A 136 -4.48 32.08 8.32
N ARG A 137 -3.56 31.18 8.67
CA ARG A 137 -3.10 30.12 7.75
C ARG A 137 -4.20 29.09 7.47
N ASN A 138 -5.17 28.94 8.35
CA ASN A 138 -6.17 27.89 8.26
C ASN A 138 -7.56 28.48 8.01
N GLN A 139 -8.21 28.02 6.97
CA GLN A 139 -9.59 28.34 6.65
C GLN A 139 -10.40 27.07 6.60
N ASN A 140 -11.35 26.91 7.49
CA ASN A 140 -12.32 25.82 7.46
C ASN A 140 -13.66 26.30 6.91
N GLY A 141 -14.45 25.39 6.34
CA GLY A 141 -15.76 25.70 5.82
C GLY A 141 -16.63 24.47 5.62
N LEU A 142 -17.91 24.76 5.37
CA LEU A 142 -18.89 23.77 4.93
C LEU A 142 -19.29 24.08 3.49
N ALA A 143 -19.43 23.05 2.70
CA ALA A 143 -19.96 23.12 1.35
C ALA A 143 -21.18 22.20 1.24
N PHE A 144 -22.22 22.68 0.60
CA PHE A 144 -23.49 21.99 0.42
C PHE A 144 -23.75 21.79 -1.07
N TYR A 145 -24.10 20.56 -1.46
CA TYR A 145 -24.39 20.19 -2.85
C TYR A 145 -25.65 19.33 -2.91
N ASN A 146 -26.31 19.35 -4.08
CA ASN A 146 -27.36 18.38 -4.38
C ASN A 146 -26.77 17.07 -4.91
N LEU A 147 -27.61 16.05 -5.12
CA LEU A 147 -27.20 14.76 -5.68
C LEU A 147 -26.76 14.81 -7.15
N GLN A 148 -26.87 15.95 -7.81
CA GLN A 148 -26.33 16.23 -9.14
C GLN A 148 -24.95 16.90 -9.07
N GLY A 149 -24.37 17.06 -7.88
CA GLY A 149 -23.07 17.72 -7.66
C GLY A 149 -23.11 19.24 -7.82
N GLU A 150 -24.30 19.84 -7.93
CA GLU A 150 -24.45 21.30 -8.06
C GLU A 150 -24.35 21.95 -6.68
N THR A 151 -23.58 23.02 -6.60
CA THR A 151 -23.40 23.77 -5.36
C THR A 151 -24.69 24.44 -4.92
N ILE A 152 -25.09 24.20 -3.67
CA ILE A 152 -26.20 24.87 -3.02
C ILE A 152 -25.71 26.10 -2.24
N ALA A 153 -24.69 25.89 -1.39
CA ALA A 153 -24.15 26.95 -0.54
C ALA A 153 -22.73 26.64 -0.06
N TYR A 154 -22.03 27.70 0.34
CA TYR A 154 -20.79 27.61 1.11
C TYR A 154 -20.93 28.41 2.42
N ARG A 155 -20.31 27.88 3.48
CA ARG A 155 -20.23 28.54 4.79
C ARG A 155 -18.80 28.57 5.26
N LYS A 156 -18.18 29.76 5.25
CA LYS A 156 -16.86 29.99 5.78
C LYS A 156 -16.95 30.02 7.30
N MET A 157 -16.08 29.26 7.98
CA MET A 157 -15.94 29.31 9.43
C MET A 157 -14.95 30.42 9.84
N PRO A 158 -15.04 30.97 11.06
CA PRO A 158 -13.97 31.78 11.60
C PRO A 158 -12.64 31.01 11.63
N ASN A 159 -11.52 31.68 11.43
CA ASN A 159 -10.21 31.05 11.29
C ASN A 159 -9.76 30.20 12.49
N GLN A 160 -10.33 30.46 13.66
CA GLN A 160 -10.06 29.73 14.91
C GLN A 160 -10.99 28.54 15.15
N VAL A 161 -11.89 28.25 14.19
CA VAL A 161 -12.90 27.21 14.30
C VAL A 161 -12.52 26.00 13.44
N ASN A 162 -12.35 24.86 14.07
CA ASN A 162 -12.23 23.57 13.39
C ASN A 162 -13.57 22.84 13.37
N ILE A 163 -13.84 22.10 12.30
CA ILE A 163 -14.97 21.19 12.20
C ILE A 163 -14.49 19.81 12.64
N VAL A 164 -15.16 19.23 13.63
CA VAL A 164 -14.76 17.96 14.27
C VAL A 164 -15.84 16.87 14.13
N GLY A 165 -16.97 17.17 13.50
CA GLY A 165 -17.99 16.18 13.21
C GLY A 165 -19.03 16.70 12.22
N VAL A 166 -19.41 15.92 11.21
CA VAL A 166 -20.50 16.20 10.28
C VAL A 166 -21.38 14.95 10.13
N PHE A 167 -22.68 15.11 10.27
CA PHE A 167 -23.63 14.01 10.12
C PHE A 167 -24.96 14.52 9.55
N GLY A 168 -25.75 13.61 8.98
CA GLY A 168 -27.13 13.90 8.59
C GLY A 168 -28.07 13.58 9.73
N SER A 169 -28.97 14.53 10.10
CA SER A 169 -30.05 14.24 11.05
C SER A 169 -31.20 13.48 10.38
N LYS A 170 -32.09 12.91 11.15
CA LYS A 170 -33.27 12.20 10.64
C LYS A 170 -34.21 13.11 9.85
N ASP A 171 -34.23 14.39 10.18
CA ASP A 171 -35.08 15.40 9.49
C ASP A 171 -34.40 15.96 8.23
N GLY A 172 -33.27 15.37 7.80
CA GLY A 172 -32.52 15.80 6.61
C GLY A 172 -31.73 17.09 6.80
N GLN A 173 -31.52 17.52 8.03
CA GLN A 173 -30.66 18.64 8.37
C GLN A 173 -29.20 18.16 8.51
N ALA A 174 -28.24 19.04 8.28
CA ALA A 174 -26.84 18.78 8.56
C ALA A 174 -26.49 19.16 10.01
N GLY A 175 -26.11 18.18 10.81
CA GLY A 175 -25.53 18.40 12.13
C GLY A 175 -24.00 18.57 12.02
N VAL A 176 -23.46 19.57 12.70
CA VAL A 176 -22.05 19.92 12.63
C VAL A 176 -21.51 20.21 14.02
N PHE A 177 -20.51 19.46 14.43
CA PHE A 177 -19.72 19.76 15.62
C PHE A 177 -18.52 20.63 15.23
N THR A 178 -18.34 21.74 15.92
CA THR A 178 -17.17 22.62 15.76
C THR A 178 -16.43 22.79 17.06
N ASN A 179 -15.12 22.97 16.96
CA ASN A 179 -14.23 23.29 18.08
C ASN A 179 -13.59 24.67 17.81
N GLU A 180 -13.95 25.66 18.62
CA GLU A 180 -13.39 27.00 18.57
C GLU A 180 -12.23 27.10 19.58
N PHE A 181 -11.06 27.47 19.11
CA PHE A 181 -9.88 27.72 19.94
C PHE A 181 -9.86 29.17 20.42
N VAL A 182 -9.99 29.35 21.71
CA VAL A 182 -9.92 30.68 22.35
C VAL A 182 -8.67 30.79 23.17
N TYR A 183 -7.87 31.86 22.97
CA TYR A 183 -6.69 32.10 23.78
C TYR A 183 -7.06 32.94 25.00
N ASP A 184 -6.82 32.40 26.21
CA ASP A 184 -7.10 33.07 27.47
C ASP A 184 -5.83 33.77 28.01
N THR A 185 -5.74 35.08 27.81
CA THR A 185 -4.62 35.91 28.28
C THR A 185 -4.50 35.98 29.79
N SER A 186 -5.53 35.61 30.55
CA SER A 186 -5.52 35.64 32.01
C SER A 186 -4.67 34.51 32.66
N VAL A 187 -4.39 33.45 31.91
CA VAL A 187 -3.67 32.24 32.38
C VAL A 187 -2.15 32.33 32.17
N GLY A 188 -1.67 33.35 31.47
CA GLY A 188 -0.24 33.57 31.20
C GLY A 188 0.24 32.90 29.91
N VAL A 189 1.56 32.69 29.79
CA VAL A 189 2.24 32.24 28.56
C VAL A 189 2.36 30.70 28.48
N SER A 190 1.64 29.94 29.26
CA SER A 190 1.70 28.47 29.25
C SER A 190 0.76 27.86 28.18
N GLY A 191 1.04 26.64 27.75
CA GLY A 191 0.16 25.89 26.84
C GLY A 191 -1.28 25.64 27.38
N GLN A 192 -1.54 26.00 28.64
CA GLN A 192 -2.88 25.97 29.26
C GLN A 192 -3.72 27.23 28.96
N ALA A 193 -3.15 28.22 28.28
CA ALA A 193 -3.83 29.42 27.89
C ALA A 193 -4.85 29.24 26.76
N GLN A 194 -4.95 28.07 26.14
CA GLN A 194 -5.93 27.73 25.13
C GLN A 194 -7.15 27.05 25.79
N LYS A 195 -8.33 27.56 25.50
CA LYS A 195 -9.61 26.95 25.86
C LYS A 195 -10.34 26.53 24.57
N ASN A 196 -10.87 25.33 24.58
CA ASN A 196 -11.74 24.83 23.53
C ASN A 196 -13.19 25.16 23.84
N VAL A 197 -13.96 25.52 22.82
CA VAL A 197 -15.40 25.68 22.91
C VAL A 197 -16.04 24.84 21.85
N ILE A 198 -16.70 23.77 22.25
CA ILE A 198 -17.36 22.83 21.33
C ILE A 198 -18.81 23.21 21.18
N LYS A 199 -19.27 23.35 19.93
CA LYS A 199 -20.62 23.71 19.56
C LYS A 199 -21.24 22.66 18.65
N LEU A 200 -22.53 22.40 18.83
CA LEU A 200 -23.38 21.66 17.90
C LEU A 200 -24.26 22.67 17.13
N SER A 201 -24.19 22.65 15.82
CA SER A 201 -24.96 23.50 14.94
C SER A 201 -25.76 22.65 13.95
N TYR A 202 -26.99 23.03 13.68
CA TYR A 202 -27.82 22.43 12.64
C TYR A 202 -28.02 23.40 11.48
N TYR A 203 -27.87 22.88 10.27
CA TYR A 203 -28.03 23.60 9.03
C TYR A 203 -29.14 23.00 8.18
N SER A 204 -29.92 23.85 7.51
CA SER A 204 -30.92 23.41 6.53
C SER A 204 -30.27 22.80 5.29
N ALA A 205 -31.06 22.16 4.44
CA ALA A 205 -30.65 21.70 3.12
C ALA A 205 -30.10 22.81 2.20
N THR A 206 -30.40 24.08 2.49
CA THR A 206 -29.89 25.25 1.79
C THR A 206 -28.66 25.87 2.48
N GLY A 207 -28.14 25.20 3.50
CA GLY A 207 -26.95 25.61 4.27
C GLY A 207 -27.23 26.78 5.24
N GLU A 208 -28.48 27.11 5.56
CA GLU A 208 -28.81 28.15 6.55
C GLU A 208 -28.67 27.59 7.96
N LEU A 209 -28.03 28.31 8.87
CA LEU A 209 -27.93 27.95 10.28
C LEU A 209 -29.34 28.05 10.90
N LEU A 210 -29.80 26.94 11.46
CA LEU A 210 -31.11 26.80 12.10
C LEU A 210 -30.98 26.95 13.61
N GLU A 211 -30.03 26.26 14.21
CA GLU A 211 -29.82 26.22 15.65
C GLU A 211 -28.32 26.04 15.96
N GLU A 212 -27.86 26.63 17.06
CA GLU A 212 -26.51 26.44 17.60
C GLU A 212 -26.56 26.31 19.12
N SER A 213 -25.90 25.31 19.65
CA SER A 213 -25.81 25.03 21.07
C SER A 213 -24.36 24.79 21.48
N ILE A 214 -23.97 25.24 22.66
CA ILE A 214 -22.62 25.05 23.23
C ILE A 214 -22.70 23.88 24.21
N LEU A 215 -21.76 22.94 24.09
CA LEU A 215 -21.61 21.84 25.05
C LEU A 215 -21.18 22.38 26.42
N GLU A 216 -21.66 21.77 27.51
CA GLU A 216 -21.21 22.07 28.86
C GLU A 216 -19.72 21.73 29.03
N ASP A 217 -19.00 22.45 29.89
CA ASP A 217 -17.53 22.33 30.05
C ASP A 217 -17.09 20.88 30.39
N GLU A 218 -17.90 20.14 31.17
CA GLU A 218 -17.62 18.74 31.51
C GLU A 218 -17.73 17.84 30.29
N THR A 219 -18.76 18.00 29.48
CA THR A 219 -18.99 17.25 28.23
C THR A 219 -17.94 17.59 27.17
N GLN A 220 -17.49 18.87 27.09
CA GLN A 220 -16.41 19.27 26.19
C GLN A 220 -15.10 18.52 26.47
N ALA A 221 -14.82 18.27 27.75
CA ALA A 221 -13.62 17.51 28.15
C ALA A 221 -13.66 16.04 27.68
N LEU A 222 -14.85 15.45 27.62
CA LEU A 222 -15.06 14.08 27.11
C LEU A 222 -15.01 14.00 25.61
N PHE A 223 -15.50 15.04 24.91
CA PHE A 223 -15.53 15.08 23.45
C PHE A 223 -14.11 15.20 22.85
N GLY A 224 -13.30 16.10 23.39
CA GLY A 224 -11.94 16.36 22.92
C GLY A 224 -11.88 17.21 21.65
N SER A 225 -10.71 17.20 20.99
CA SER A 225 -10.43 17.97 19.77
C SER A 225 -10.41 17.12 18.50
N ASP A 226 -10.58 15.83 18.64
CA ASP A 226 -10.47 14.85 17.54
C ASP A 226 -11.81 14.67 16.83
N TYR A 227 -11.79 13.98 15.69
CA TYR A 227 -13.01 13.68 14.95
C TYR A 227 -13.92 12.74 15.74
N ALA A 228 -15.23 13.02 15.68
CA ALA A 228 -16.27 12.23 16.32
C ALA A 228 -17.08 11.45 15.28
N ASN A 229 -17.36 10.20 15.59
CA ASN A 229 -18.39 9.42 14.88
C ASN A 229 -19.74 9.69 15.54
N VAL A 230 -20.73 10.04 14.74
CA VAL A 230 -22.05 10.46 15.23
C VAL A 230 -23.16 9.70 14.52
N ILE A 231 -24.06 9.08 15.29
CA ILE A 231 -25.27 8.44 14.76
C ILE A 231 -26.49 9.08 15.42
N PRO A 232 -27.43 9.63 14.64
CA PRO A 232 -28.74 10.07 15.17
C PRO A 232 -29.57 8.86 15.64
N MET A 233 -29.97 8.88 16.90
CA MET A 233 -30.79 7.83 17.51
C MET A 233 -32.26 7.96 17.10
N GLU A 234 -33.05 6.90 17.28
CA GLU A 234 -34.48 6.89 16.92
C GLU A 234 -35.31 7.93 17.68
N ASN A 235 -34.91 8.23 18.90
CA ASN A 235 -35.59 9.21 19.76
C ASN A 235 -35.14 10.67 19.52
N GLY A 236 -34.29 10.90 18.51
CA GLY A 236 -33.74 12.20 18.17
C GLY A 236 -32.46 12.58 18.91
N ASN A 237 -32.02 11.80 19.88
CA ASN A 237 -30.72 11.99 20.55
C ASN A 237 -29.55 11.64 19.59
N LEU A 238 -28.34 12.00 19.98
CA LEU A 238 -27.13 11.70 19.26
C LEU A 238 -26.26 10.70 20.04
N LEU A 239 -25.94 9.58 19.45
CA LEU A 239 -24.93 8.67 19.93
C LEU A 239 -23.60 9.06 19.32
N ILE A 240 -22.57 9.26 20.15
CA ILE A 240 -21.30 9.83 19.73
C ILE A 240 -20.17 8.97 20.29
N GLN A 241 -19.20 8.66 19.46
CA GLN A 241 -17.93 8.12 19.86
C GLN A 241 -16.85 9.20 19.67
N ALA A 242 -16.21 9.61 20.75
CA ALA A 242 -15.19 10.62 20.75
C ALA A 242 -14.15 10.36 21.86
N ARG A 243 -12.86 10.50 21.55
CA ARG A 243 -11.72 10.47 22.50
C ARG A 243 -11.80 9.36 23.59
N GLY A 244 -12.14 8.14 23.19
CA GLY A 244 -12.22 7.02 24.14
C GLY A 244 -13.44 7.07 25.06
N ASN A 245 -14.53 7.72 24.62
CA ASN A 245 -15.81 7.76 25.28
C ASN A 245 -16.94 7.48 24.30
N ILE A 246 -18.01 6.89 24.82
CA ILE A 246 -19.33 6.85 24.21
C ILE A 246 -20.20 7.87 24.94
N LEU A 247 -20.77 8.82 24.19
CA LEU A 247 -21.62 9.87 24.74
C LEU A 247 -23.01 9.81 24.12
N ILE A 248 -24.02 10.19 24.88
CA ILE A 248 -25.39 10.40 24.41
C ILE A 248 -25.77 11.83 24.74
N LEU A 249 -26.05 12.61 23.69
CA LEU A 249 -26.52 13.99 23.82
C LEU A 249 -27.95 14.12 23.34
N ASP A 250 -28.71 15.07 23.93
CA ASP A 250 -29.97 15.50 23.35
C ASP A 250 -29.70 16.43 22.14
N PRO A 251 -30.72 16.74 21.30
CA PRO A 251 -30.54 17.60 20.16
C PRO A 251 -30.06 19.04 20.48
N SER A 252 -30.23 19.48 21.74
CA SER A 252 -29.74 20.76 22.25
C SER A 252 -28.35 20.69 22.84
N ALA A 253 -27.59 19.64 22.53
CA ALA A 253 -26.22 19.39 22.96
C ALA A 253 -26.04 19.18 24.49
N ARG A 254 -27.12 18.87 25.24
CA ARG A 254 -26.99 18.51 26.66
C ARG A 254 -26.69 17.03 26.79
N GLU A 255 -25.76 16.72 27.67
CA GLU A 255 -25.40 15.35 27.98
C GLU A 255 -26.57 14.62 28.70
N ILE A 256 -26.87 13.44 28.20
CA ILE A 256 -27.80 12.49 28.84
C ILE A 256 -27.01 11.44 29.59
N ALA A 257 -25.96 10.91 28.97
CA ALA A 257 -25.10 9.88 29.54
C ALA A 257 -23.74 9.82 28.83
N HIS A 258 -22.75 9.29 29.55
CA HIS A 258 -21.48 8.90 28.95
C HIS A 258 -20.91 7.65 29.63
N ALA A 259 -20.06 6.93 28.89
CA ALA A 259 -19.24 5.84 29.44
C ALA A 259 -17.86 5.82 28.74
N GLY A 260 -16.84 5.46 29.52
CA GLY A 260 -15.49 5.30 28.96
C GLY A 260 -15.40 4.12 28.00
N PHE A 261 -14.72 4.32 26.88
CA PHE A 261 -14.45 3.28 25.89
C PHE A 261 -13.02 3.46 25.36
N THR A 262 -12.09 2.60 25.79
CA THR A 262 -10.65 2.76 25.52
C THR A 262 -10.11 1.78 24.47
N LYS A 263 -10.98 1.11 23.74
CA LYS A 263 -10.59 0.18 22.68
C LYS A 263 -10.18 0.95 21.42
N GLU A 264 -9.18 0.44 20.72
CA GLU A 264 -8.70 1.03 19.47
C GLU A 264 -9.57 0.66 18.27
N ALA A 265 -9.47 1.44 17.21
CA ALA A 265 -10.11 1.21 15.91
C ALA A 265 -11.58 0.80 16.02
N SER A 266 -12.39 1.69 16.54
CA SER A 266 -13.79 1.41 16.83
C SER A 266 -14.73 2.27 15.99
N SER A 267 -15.90 1.71 15.68
CA SER A 267 -17.02 2.37 15.04
C SER A 267 -18.30 2.12 15.80
N ILE A 268 -19.24 3.07 15.77
CA ILE A 268 -20.59 2.87 16.32
C ILE A 268 -21.57 2.64 15.16
N PHE A 269 -22.53 1.73 15.34
CA PHE A 269 -23.55 1.44 14.34
C PHE A 269 -24.90 1.10 14.99
N SER A 270 -25.97 1.05 14.20
CA SER A 270 -27.28 0.63 14.67
C SER A 270 -27.78 -0.59 13.88
N ALA A 271 -28.44 -1.51 14.59
CA ALA A 271 -29.08 -2.66 13.98
C ALA A 271 -30.30 -3.09 14.82
N ASP A 272 -31.42 -3.43 14.19
CA ASP A 272 -32.65 -3.90 14.84
C ASP A 272 -33.15 -2.99 15.99
N GLY A 273 -32.99 -1.67 15.83
CA GLY A 273 -33.39 -0.67 16.83
C GLY A 273 -32.49 -0.61 18.06
N LYS A 274 -31.33 -1.24 18.03
CA LYS A 274 -30.27 -1.20 19.04
C LYS A 274 -29.03 -0.52 18.50
N TYR A 275 -28.15 -0.17 19.41
CA TYR A 275 -26.88 0.52 19.11
C TYR A 275 -25.72 -0.33 19.58
N TYR A 276 -24.63 -0.32 18.80
CA TYR A 276 -23.46 -1.14 19.05
C TYR A 276 -22.19 -0.33 18.83
N VAL A 277 -21.14 -0.74 19.52
CA VAL A 277 -19.77 -0.38 19.18
C VAL A 277 -19.05 -1.62 18.65
N GLU A 278 -18.36 -1.45 17.54
CA GLU A 278 -17.47 -2.45 16.92
C GLU A 278 -16.03 -2.04 17.16
N TYR A 279 -15.17 -3.00 17.47
CA TYR A 279 -13.74 -2.78 17.68
C TYR A 279 -12.92 -4.05 17.43
N THR A 280 -11.61 -3.87 17.18
CA THR A 280 -10.69 -4.98 16.93
C THR A 280 -9.68 -5.11 18.07
N GLU A 281 -9.47 -6.32 18.56
CA GLU A 281 -8.40 -6.68 19.50
C GLU A 281 -7.38 -7.55 18.76
N THR A 282 -6.09 -7.22 18.90
CA THR A 282 -5.01 -8.03 18.37
C THR A 282 -4.43 -8.91 19.47
N THR A 283 -4.33 -10.20 19.22
CA THR A 283 -3.68 -11.17 20.13
C THR A 283 -2.47 -11.78 19.42
N ILE A 284 -1.37 -11.97 20.17
CA ILE A 284 -0.20 -12.67 19.66
C ILE A 284 -0.37 -14.16 19.92
N LYS A 285 -0.44 -14.95 18.86
CA LYS A 285 -0.58 -16.41 18.96
C LYS A 285 0.51 -17.09 18.12
N ALA A 286 1.39 -17.83 18.77
CA ALA A 286 2.55 -18.46 18.14
C ALA A 286 3.41 -17.46 17.32
N ASP A 287 3.72 -16.29 17.90
CA ASP A 287 4.45 -15.18 17.32
C ASP A 287 3.76 -14.53 16.08
N LYS A 288 2.47 -14.75 15.91
CA LYS A 288 1.65 -14.11 14.87
C LYS A 288 0.58 -13.22 15.51
N ASP A 289 0.35 -12.07 14.89
CA ASP A 289 -0.77 -11.20 15.24
C ASP A 289 -2.07 -11.77 14.68
N VAL A 290 -2.99 -12.09 15.57
CA VAL A 290 -4.34 -12.52 15.20
C VAL A 290 -5.31 -11.43 15.60
N ARG A 291 -6.07 -10.90 14.64
CA ARG A 291 -7.08 -9.87 14.84
C ARG A 291 -8.43 -10.53 15.09
N HIS A 292 -9.10 -10.05 16.13
CA HIS A 292 -10.45 -10.49 16.49
C HIS A 292 -11.36 -9.26 16.58
N THR A 293 -12.43 -9.24 15.84
CA THR A 293 -13.41 -8.15 15.86
C THR A 293 -14.54 -8.52 16.81
N TYR A 294 -14.90 -7.56 17.64
CA TYR A 294 -15.96 -7.70 18.65
C TYR A 294 -16.99 -6.60 18.48
N ILE A 295 -18.22 -6.93 18.87
CA ILE A 295 -19.29 -5.96 19.04
C ILE A 295 -19.80 -6.00 20.48
N GLU A 296 -20.17 -4.83 20.99
CA GLU A 296 -20.85 -4.69 22.29
C GLU A 296 -22.10 -3.81 22.13
N GLU A 297 -23.23 -4.24 22.69
CA GLU A 297 -24.45 -3.45 22.69
C GLU A 297 -24.28 -2.22 23.62
N ILE A 298 -24.70 -1.05 23.16
CA ILE A 298 -24.67 0.21 23.93
C ILE A 298 -26.07 0.43 24.53
N ASP A 299 -26.11 0.62 25.84
CA ASP A 299 -27.37 0.99 26.51
C ASP A 299 -27.71 2.46 26.18
N PRO A 300 -28.88 2.74 25.56
CA PRO A 300 -29.24 4.07 25.10
C PRO A 300 -29.54 5.08 26.23
N ASN A 301 -29.50 4.66 27.48
CA ASN A 301 -29.77 5.53 28.65
C ASN A 301 -28.53 5.79 29.50
N THR A 302 -27.56 4.88 29.47
CA THR A 302 -26.34 4.96 30.32
C THR A 302 -25.06 5.02 29.52
N ALA A 303 -25.08 4.83 28.20
CA ALA A 303 -23.94 4.70 27.31
C ALA A 303 -23.03 3.49 27.64
N GLU A 304 -23.36 2.67 28.62
CA GLU A 304 -22.57 1.49 29.00
C GLU A 304 -22.61 0.43 27.91
N GLN A 305 -21.50 -0.27 27.73
CA GLN A 305 -21.35 -1.36 26.79
C GLN A 305 -21.58 -2.70 27.49
N LYS A 306 -22.26 -3.62 26.84
CA LYS A 306 -22.60 -4.93 27.36
C LYS A 306 -22.65 -6.00 26.27
N ASP A 307 -22.71 -7.25 26.67
CA ASP A 307 -22.95 -8.41 25.79
C ASP A 307 -21.89 -8.52 24.66
N LYS A 308 -20.59 -8.47 25.05
CA LYS A 308 -19.46 -8.66 24.12
C LYS A 308 -19.64 -9.94 23.30
N LYS A 309 -19.62 -9.80 21.99
CA LYS A 309 -19.74 -10.90 21.03
C LYS A 309 -18.65 -10.76 19.97
N GLU A 310 -17.96 -11.86 19.66
CA GLU A 310 -17.04 -11.92 18.54
C GLU A 310 -17.82 -12.00 17.23
N THR A 311 -17.35 -11.30 16.22
CA THR A 311 -17.90 -11.26 14.87
C THR A 311 -16.80 -11.44 13.83
N PHE A 312 -17.11 -11.34 12.53
CA PHE A 312 -16.11 -11.43 11.47
C PHE A 312 -15.27 -10.13 11.40
N THR A 313 -14.05 -10.27 10.91
CA THR A 313 -13.13 -9.15 10.68
C THR A 313 -13.17 -8.78 9.20
N LEU A 314 -13.43 -7.51 8.89
CA LEU A 314 -13.30 -6.99 7.53
C LEU A 314 -11.82 -6.84 7.15
N THR A 315 -11.50 -7.05 5.89
CA THR A 315 -10.16 -6.80 5.33
C THR A 315 -9.99 -5.37 4.82
N SER A 316 -11.09 -4.68 4.59
CA SER A 316 -11.14 -3.30 4.10
C SER A 316 -11.80 -2.34 5.10
N GLU A 317 -11.55 -1.05 4.92
CA GLU A 317 -12.23 0.00 5.68
C GLU A 317 -13.74 -0.02 5.40
N HIS A 318 -14.52 0.30 6.43
CA HIS A 318 -15.96 0.39 6.33
C HIS A 318 -16.46 1.77 6.75
N VAL A 319 -17.64 2.10 6.30
CA VAL A 319 -18.33 3.35 6.62
C VAL A 319 -19.68 3.08 7.26
N ILE A 320 -20.03 3.90 8.23
CA ILE A 320 -21.34 3.88 8.87
C ILE A 320 -22.15 5.06 8.33
N THR A 321 -23.32 4.75 7.82
CA THR A 321 -24.26 5.77 7.30
C THR A 321 -25.01 6.44 8.43
N SER A 322 -25.64 7.58 8.17
CA SER A 322 -26.43 8.32 9.19
C SER A 322 -27.63 7.55 9.73
N ASP A 323 -28.09 6.53 9.03
CA ASP A 323 -29.12 5.59 9.50
C ASP A 323 -28.51 4.40 10.28
N GLY A 324 -27.19 4.40 10.48
CA GLY A 324 -26.46 3.43 11.27
C GLY A 324 -26.13 2.13 10.55
N GLN A 325 -26.36 2.03 9.24
CA GLN A 325 -26.00 0.85 8.45
C GLN A 325 -24.50 0.85 8.15
N CYS A 326 -23.91 -0.33 8.07
CA CYS A 326 -22.50 -0.50 7.75
C CYS A 326 -22.30 -0.95 6.30
N TYR A 327 -21.39 -0.28 5.60
CA TYR A 327 -21.00 -0.61 4.24
C TYR A 327 -19.49 -0.60 4.10
N THR A 328 -18.98 -1.38 3.13
CA THR A 328 -17.59 -1.30 2.68
C THR A 328 -17.55 -1.26 1.16
N ALA A 329 -16.52 -0.65 0.61
CA ALA A 329 -16.32 -0.56 -0.84
C ALA A 329 -15.13 -1.39 -1.35
N GLY A 330 -14.33 -1.98 -0.45
CA GLY A 330 -13.14 -2.76 -0.77
C GLY A 330 -13.25 -4.25 -0.50
N GLU A 331 -14.22 -4.68 0.32
CA GLU A 331 -14.37 -6.08 0.66
C GLU A 331 -14.81 -6.91 -0.57
N ARG A 332 -14.11 -8.01 -0.83
CA ARG A 332 -14.38 -8.89 -1.99
C ARG A 332 -14.43 -8.16 -3.33
N ASN A 333 -13.67 -7.08 -3.48
CA ASN A 333 -13.67 -6.22 -4.67
C ASN A 333 -15.09 -5.72 -5.06
N SER A 334 -15.89 -5.34 -4.04
CA SER A 334 -17.31 -5.04 -4.19
C SER A 334 -17.75 -3.96 -3.19
N ILE A 335 -18.87 -3.32 -3.50
CA ILE A 335 -19.64 -2.56 -2.52
C ILE A 335 -20.51 -3.58 -1.77
N CYS A 336 -20.30 -3.70 -0.47
CA CYS A 336 -20.99 -4.66 0.37
C CYS A 336 -21.75 -3.98 1.52
N ARG A 337 -22.85 -4.57 1.93
CA ARG A 337 -23.52 -4.32 3.20
C ARG A 337 -23.01 -5.30 4.24
N CYS A 338 -22.61 -4.81 5.41
CA CYS A 338 -22.04 -5.60 6.48
C CYS A 338 -23.05 -5.75 7.63
N ASP A 339 -23.32 -6.96 8.02
CA ASP A 339 -24.16 -7.28 9.20
C ASP A 339 -23.28 -7.95 10.26
N PHE A 340 -22.75 -7.16 11.16
CA PHE A 340 -21.91 -7.63 12.27
C PHE A 340 -22.71 -8.48 13.29
N ILE A 341 -24.04 -8.32 13.35
CA ILE A 341 -24.88 -9.09 14.27
C ILE A 341 -25.01 -10.53 13.82
N ASN A 342 -25.30 -10.74 12.55
CA ASN A 342 -25.48 -12.08 11.96
C ASN A 342 -24.18 -12.64 11.36
N GLY A 343 -23.14 -11.85 11.30
CA GLY A 343 -21.83 -12.25 10.76
C GLY A 343 -21.86 -12.45 9.23
N THR A 344 -22.62 -11.61 8.51
CA THR A 344 -22.77 -11.74 7.06
C THR A 344 -22.35 -10.49 6.31
N VAL A 345 -21.80 -10.70 5.10
CA VAL A 345 -21.43 -9.65 4.15
C VAL A 345 -22.21 -9.90 2.86
N GLU A 346 -23.08 -8.97 2.51
CA GLU A 346 -23.93 -9.02 1.32
C GLU A 346 -23.32 -8.12 0.23
N THR A 347 -22.96 -8.69 -0.91
CA THR A 347 -22.52 -7.93 -2.09
C THR A 347 -23.71 -7.19 -2.71
N ILE A 348 -23.59 -5.86 -2.86
CA ILE A 348 -24.57 -5.02 -3.53
C ILE A 348 -24.15 -4.78 -4.98
N ILE A 349 -22.92 -4.33 -5.20
CA ILE A 349 -22.35 -4.06 -6.53
C ILE A 349 -20.92 -4.58 -6.59
N GLU A 350 -20.63 -5.46 -7.53
CA GLU A 350 -19.26 -5.82 -7.87
C GLU A 350 -18.65 -4.70 -8.72
N TRP A 351 -17.43 -4.23 -8.40
CA TRP A 351 -16.73 -3.23 -9.21
C TRP A 351 -16.54 -3.69 -10.65
N ALA A 352 -16.41 -5.00 -10.87
CA ALA A 352 -16.37 -5.61 -12.21
C ALA A 352 -17.58 -5.28 -13.07
N ASN A 353 -18.73 -4.99 -12.47
CA ASN A 353 -19.97 -4.62 -13.16
C ASN A 353 -20.09 -3.11 -13.38
N THR A 354 -19.01 -2.35 -13.18
CA THR A 354 -18.91 -0.91 -13.42
C THR A 354 -17.74 -0.61 -14.37
N ASN A 355 -17.59 0.64 -14.79
CA ASN A 355 -16.38 1.12 -15.46
C ASN A 355 -15.44 1.87 -14.51
N MET A 356 -15.59 1.70 -13.22
CA MET A 356 -14.76 2.35 -12.22
C MET A 356 -13.67 1.43 -11.71
N ALA A 357 -12.56 2.01 -11.29
CA ALA A 357 -11.65 1.36 -10.38
C ALA A 357 -12.29 1.27 -8.98
N PRO A 358 -11.96 0.25 -8.17
CA PRO A 358 -12.37 0.20 -6.77
C PRO A 358 -12.01 1.48 -6.03
N LEU A 359 -12.91 1.99 -5.19
CA LEU A 359 -12.69 3.20 -4.42
C LEU A 359 -12.06 2.83 -3.07
N VAL A 360 -10.93 3.46 -2.72
CA VAL A 360 -10.19 3.17 -1.49
C VAL A 360 -10.52 4.12 -0.33
N SER A 361 -10.92 5.36 -0.62
CA SER A 361 -11.20 6.39 0.39
C SER A 361 -12.67 6.80 0.39
N VAL A 362 -13.55 5.87 0.74
CA VAL A 362 -14.99 6.13 0.82
C VAL A 362 -15.34 6.76 2.16
N SER A 363 -16.08 7.86 2.13
CA SER A 363 -16.53 8.59 3.32
C SER A 363 -17.97 8.31 3.70
N ALA A 364 -18.84 8.08 2.71
CA ALA A 364 -20.25 7.74 2.95
C ALA A 364 -20.85 7.04 1.72
N ILE A 365 -21.81 6.15 1.97
CA ILE A 365 -22.60 5.49 0.92
C ILE A 365 -24.08 5.76 1.21
N LYS A 366 -24.84 6.06 0.16
CA LYS A 366 -26.30 6.21 0.24
C LYS A 366 -26.96 5.37 -0.84
N LEU A 367 -27.76 4.41 -0.41
CA LEU A 367 -28.61 3.62 -1.29
C LEU A 367 -30.01 4.26 -1.35
N LEU A 368 -30.42 4.68 -2.54
CA LEU A 368 -31.83 5.00 -2.78
C LEU A 368 -32.61 3.73 -3.09
N THR A 369 -32.02 2.85 -3.87
CA THR A 369 -32.40 1.47 -4.15
C THR A 369 -31.12 0.70 -4.47
N ASP A 370 -31.12 -0.63 -4.53
CA ASP A 370 -29.97 -1.41 -4.97
C ASP A 370 -29.56 -1.08 -6.43
N ASP A 371 -30.44 -0.48 -7.21
CA ASP A 371 -30.18 -0.01 -8.58
C ASP A 371 -29.64 1.44 -8.63
N ASN A 372 -29.61 2.16 -7.51
CA ASN A 372 -29.18 3.56 -7.43
C ASN A 372 -28.41 3.82 -6.16
N VAL A 373 -27.08 3.90 -6.31
CA VAL A 373 -26.15 4.06 -5.21
C VAL A 373 -25.34 5.34 -5.38
N TYR A 374 -25.27 6.15 -4.34
CA TYR A 374 -24.42 7.34 -4.27
C TYR A 374 -23.27 7.11 -3.29
N ILE A 375 -22.07 7.47 -3.71
CA ILE A 375 -20.84 7.28 -2.95
C ILE A 375 -20.13 8.62 -2.81
N LEU A 376 -19.83 9.01 -1.57
CA LEU A 376 -18.93 10.12 -1.27
C LEU A 376 -17.52 9.58 -1.04
N HIS A 377 -16.59 10.08 -1.82
CA HIS A 377 -15.17 9.69 -1.72
C HIS A 377 -14.27 10.88 -1.96
N GLN A 378 -12.98 10.70 -1.76
CA GLN A 378 -11.99 11.76 -1.89
C GLN A 378 -11.04 11.45 -3.05
N ASN A 379 -10.56 12.51 -3.69
CA ASN A 379 -9.43 12.46 -4.62
C ASN A 379 -8.35 13.41 -4.11
N THR A 380 -7.12 12.93 -3.97
CA THR A 380 -6.00 13.71 -3.45
C THR A 380 -4.88 13.77 -4.48
N GLU A 381 -4.48 14.99 -4.84
CA GLU A 381 -3.33 15.27 -5.67
C GLU A 381 -2.19 15.85 -4.83
N GLY A 382 -0.98 15.34 -5.02
CA GLY A 382 0.18 15.74 -4.23
C GLY A 382 0.27 15.05 -2.87
N SER A 383 1.15 15.51 -2.01
CA SER A 383 1.40 14.91 -0.69
C SER A 383 1.76 15.96 0.37
N GLY A 384 1.62 15.58 1.65
CA GLY A 384 1.97 16.41 2.80
C GLY A 384 1.08 17.64 2.93
N GLU A 385 1.67 18.75 3.41
CA GLU A 385 0.94 20.01 3.66
C GLU A 385 0.39 20.68 2.39
N ARG A 386 0.94 20.30 1.22
CA ARG A 386 0.56 20.81 -0.10
C ARG A 386 -0.39 19.89 -0.87
N ALA A 387 -0.88 18.84 -0.23
CA ALA A 387 -1.88 17.98 -0.84
C ALA A 387 -3.16 18.75 -1.16
N MET A 388 -3.72 18.50 -2.33
CA MET A 388 -4.96 19.09 -2.82
C MET A 388 -6.03 17.99 -2.85
N THR A 389 -6.79 17.87 -1.77
CA THR A 389 -7.89 16.91 -1.68
C THR A 389 -9.20 17.55 -2.07
N THR A 390 -9.93 16.92 -2.97
CA THR A 390 -11.28 17.31 -3.39
C THR A 390 -12.30 16.23 -3.00
N GLY A 391 -13.53 16.64 -2.70
CA GLY A 391 -14.65 15.73 -2.55
C GLY A 391 -15.18 15.29 -3.91
N CYS A 392 -15.61 14.04 -3.99
CA CYS A 392 -16.26 13.46 -5.16
C CYS A 392 -17.59 12.82 -4.76
N LEU A 393 -18.60 13.02 -5.60
CA LEU A 393 -19.88 12.31 -5.51
C LEU A 393 -20.04 11.43 -6.74
N THR A 394 -20.01 10.13 -6.55
CA THR A 394 -20.26 9.16 -7.62
C THR A 394 -21.67 8.61 -7.50
N HIS A 395 -22.40 8.63 -8.60
CA HIS A 395 -23.69 7.98 -8.77
C HIS A 395 -23.52 6.72 -9.64
N LEU A 396 -23.86 5.58 -9.10
CA LEU A 396 -23.96 4.31 -9.80
C LEU A 396 -25.45 4.02 -10.08
N HIS A 397 -25.77 3.76 -11.34
CA HIS A 397 -27.13 3.45 -11.79
C HIS A 397 -27.12 2.17 -12.60
N LYS A 398 -27.99 1.22 -12.24
CA LYS A 398 -28.15 -0.04 -12.95
C LYS A 398 -28.79 0.17 -14.30
N GLU A 399 -28.11 -0.28 -15.37
CA GLU A 399 -28.61 -0.21 -16.73
C GLU A 399 -29.58 -1.36 -17.01
N ALA A 400 -30.53 -1.13 -17.88
CA ALA A 400 -31.50 -2.15 -18.29
C ALA A 400 -30.87 -3.28 -19.10
N ASP A 401 -29.87 -2.95 -19.91
CA ASP A 401 -29.09 -3.89 -20.72
C ASP A 401 -27.59 -3.57 -20.53
N ASN A 402 -26.75 -4.61 -20.46
CA ASN A 402 -25.32 -4.44 -20.39
C ASN A 402 -24.78 -3.92 -21.74
N PRO A 403 -24.14 -2.72 -21.77
CA PRO A 403 -23.65 -2.10 -23.01
C PRO A 403 -22.49 -2.86 -23.67
N TYR A 404 -21.88 -3.79 -22.94
CA TYR A 404 -20.77 -4.64 -23.41
C TYR A 404 -21.23 -6.01 -23.90
N ALA A 405 -22.54 -6.24 -24.04
CA ALA A 405 -23.10 -7.50 -24.53
C ALA A 405 -22.42 -7.95 -25.85
N GLY A 406 -22.00 -9.21 -25.91
CA GLY A 406 -21.24 -9.78 -27.02
C GLY A 406 -19.72 -9.63 -26.95
N LYS A 407 -19.16 -8.79 -26.04
CA LYS A 407 -17.71 -8.81 -25.79
C LYS A 407 -17.32 -10.04 -24.96
N LYS A 408 -16.09 -10.52 -25.15
CA LYS A 408 -15.50 -11.54 -24.27
C LYS A 408 -15.05 -10.92 -22.95
N THR A 409 -15.01 -11.72 -21.91
CA THR A 409 -14.41 -11.36 -20.62
C THR A 409 -13.03 -11.97 -20.52
N ILE A 410 -12.04 -11.17 -20.10
CA ILE A 410 -10.68 -11.56 -19.75
C ILE A 410 -10.51 -11.41 -18.24
N TYR A 411 -10.04 -12.46 -17.59
CA TYR A 411 -9.78 -12.46 -16.16
C TYR A 411 -8.31 -12.23 -15.87
N VAL A 412 -8.02 -11.26 -15.00
CA VAL A 412 -6.68 -10.96 -14.47
C VAL A 412 -6.65 -11.31 -13.00
N ALA A 413 -5.69 -12.13 -12.59
CA ALA A 413 -5.54 -12.48 -11.19
C ALA A 413 -4.14 -12.15 -10.66
N SER A 414 -4.08 -11.69 -9.40
CA SER A 414 -2.86 -11.42 -8.68
C SER A 414 -2.72 -12.31 -7.45
N CYS A 415 -1.48 -12.69 -7.13
CA CYS A 415 -1.14 -13.36 -5.87
C CYS A 415 -0.96 -12.37 -4.71
N VAL A 416 -0.85 -11.09 -5.00
CA VAL A 416 -0.69 -9.98 -4.04
C VAL A 416 -1.79 -8.95 -4.28
N GLU A 417 -2.00 -8.07 -3.32
CA GLU A 417 -2.94 -6.96 -3.49
C GLU A 417 -2.61 -6.15 -4.75
N GLY A 418 -3.65 -5.74 -5.49
CA GLY A 418 -3.51 -4.91 -6.68
C GLY A 418 -3.02 -3.50 -6.35
N SER A 419 -2.59 -2.76 -7.38
CA SER A 419 -2.29 -1.33 -7.23
C SER A 419 -3.43 -0.48 -7.77
N GLU A 420 -3.69 0.67 -7.14
CA GLU A 420 -4.67 1.64 -7.63
C GLU A 420 -4.39 2.08 -9.07
N ASP A 421 -3.12 2.25 -9.43
CA ASP A 421 -2.72 2.66 -10.79
C ASP A 421 -3.12 1.61 -11.82
N PHE A 422 -2.96 0.33 -11.51
CA PHE A 422 -3.39 -0.76 -12.39
C PHE A 422 -4.92 -0.78 -12.52
N ASP A 423 -5.65 -0.61 -11.42
CA ASP A 423 -7.12 -0.59 -11.43
C ASP A 423 -7.66 0.60 -12.25
N GLN A 424 -7.01 1.76 -12.19
CA GLN A 424 -7.34 2.92 -13.02
C GLN A 424 -7.08 2.65 -14.50
N LEU A 425 -5.97 2.00 -14.85
CA LEU A 425 -5.66 1.60 -16.22
C LEU A 425 -6.66 0.56 -16.75
N LEU A 426 -7.04 -0.41 -15.91
CA LEU A 426 -8.06 -1.40 -16.24
C LEU A 426 -9.41 -0.74 -16.50
N ALA A 427 -9.85 0.17 -15.64
CA ALA A 427 -11.07 0.95 -15.82
C ALA A 427 -11.01 1.79 -17.11
N THR A 428 -9.87 2.41 -17.40
CA THR A 428 -9.63 3.17 -18.63
C THR A 428 -9.75 2.29 -19.88
N TYR A 429 -9.12 1.11 -19.87
CA TYR A 429 -9.24 0.14 -20.96
C TYR A 429 -10.69 -0.28 -21.19
N ASN A 430 -11.41 -0.61 -20.11
CA ASN A 430 -12.81 -1.05 -20.22
C ASN A 430 -13.75 0.03 -20.76
N LYS A 431 -13.44 1.31 -20.56
CA LYS A 431 -14.22 2.44 -21.13
C LYS A 431 -14.00 2.64 -22.63
N ARG A 432 -12.91 2.15 -23.19
CA ARG A 432 -12.56 2.36 -24.60
C ARG A 432 -13.50 1.55 -25.53
N PRO A 433 -14.16 2.19 -26.51
CA PRO A 433 -15.04 1.48 -27.45
C PRO A 433 -14.31 0.41 -28.28
N GLU A 434 -13.02 0.66 -28.60
CA GLU A 434 -12.17 -0.21 -29.43
C GLU A 434 -11.62 -1.42 -28.69
N SER A 435 -11.71 -1.49 -27.37
CA SER A 435 -11.24 -2.63 -26.59
C SER A 435 -11.88 -3.94 -27.04
N LYS A 436 -11.07 -4.97 -27.29
CA LYS A 436 -11.55 -6.25 -27.83
C LYS A 436 -12.29 -7.09 -26.80
N ALA A 437 -12.01 -6.86 -25.51
CA ALA A 437 -12.62 -7.59 -24.41
C ALA A 437 -12.98 -6.63 -23.28
N ARG A 438 -13.72 -7.15 -22.29
CA ARG A 438 -13.83 -6.54 -20.96
C ARG A 438 -12.91 -7.27 -20.03
N VAL A 439 -12.09 -6.54 -19.29
CA VAL A 439 -11.12 -7.08 -18.35
C VAL A 439 -11.67 -6.96 -16.93
N ILE A 440 -11.58 -8.06 -16.17
CA ILE A 440 -11.99 -8.13 -14.76
C ILE A 440 -10.79 -8.61 -13.96
N ALA A 441 -10.36 -7.79 -12.98
CA ALA A 441 -9.33 -8.17 -12.04
C ALA A 441 -9.94 -8.76 -10.76
N TYR A 442 -9.25 -9.74 -10.17
CA TYR A 442 -9.54 -10.26 -8.85
C TYR A 442 -8.24 -10.65 -8.14
N VAL A 443 -8.29 -10.67 -6.82
CA VAL A 443 -7.23 -11.19 -5.98
C VAL A 443 -7.61 -12.60 -5.53
N GLU A 444 -6.70 -13.55 -5.67
CA GLU A 444 -6.94 -14.91 -5.19
C GLU A 444 -6.93 -14.92 -3.66
N ASP A 445 -7.99 -15.44 -3.05
CA ASP A 445 -8.14 -15.45 -1.59
C ASP A 445 -7.12 -16.39 -0.93
N GLY A 446 -6.43 -15.86 0.09
CA GLY A 446 -5.56 -16.60 0.99
C GLY A 446 -6.06 -16.58 2.42
N ASP A 447 -5.61 -17.52 3.24
CA ASP A 447 -5.94 -17.56 4.66
C ASP A 447 -5.26 -16.40 5.40
N ILE A 448 -6.05 -15.39 5.80
CA ILE A 448 -5.58 -14.21 6.54
C ILE A 448 -4.97 -14.52 7.91
N SER A 449 -5.18 -15.73 8.44
CA SER A 449 -4.53 -16.18 9.67
C SER A 449 -3.07 -16.57 9.48
N MET A 450 -2.62 -16.74 8.23
CA MET A 450 -1.24 -17.00 7.87
C MET A 450 -0.39 -15.72 7.88
N GLY A 451 0.91 -15.83 8.10
CA GLY A 451 1.84 -14.73 7.82
C GLY A 451 1.81 -14.37 6.34
N TYR A 452 2.04 -13.09 6.01
CA TYR A 452 1.94 -12.58 4.65
C TYR A 452 2.69 -13.46 3.61
N GLN A 453 3.93 -13.80 3.87
CA GLN A 453 4.76 -14.60 2.95
C GLN A 453 4.21 -16.02 2.73
N GLU A 454 3.80 -16.68 3.82
CA GLU A 454 3.22 -18.02 3.77
C GLU A 454 1.90 -18.02 3.00
N ARG A 455 1.08 -16.98 3.22
CA ARG A 455 -0.17 -16.76 2.51
C ARG A 455 0.06 -16.58 1.00
N VAL A 456 0.96 -15.66 0.62
CA VAL A 456 1.22 -15.36 -0.79
C VAL A 456 1.82 -16.58 -1.51
N ALA A 457 2.72 -17.31 -0.88
CA ALA A 457 3.26 -18.57 -1.45
C ALA A 457 2.16 -19.62 -1.67
N THR A 458 1.26 -19.78 -0.68
CA THR A 458 0.14 -20.73 -0.79
C THR A 458 -0.83 -20.32 -1.89
N VAL A 459 -1.11 -19.02 -2.03
CA VAL A 459 -1.94 -18.48 -3.11
C VAL A 459 -1.29 -18.71 -4.48
N ALA A 460 0.02 -18.50 -4.61
CA ALA A 460 0.75 -18.74 -5.84
C ALA A 460 0.70 -20.23 -6.26
N ASP A 461 0.85 -21.14 -5.31
CA ASP A 461 0.74 -22.59 -5.57
C ASP A 461 -0.69 -22.97 -6.02
N LYS A 462 -1.71 -22.45 -5.34
CA LYS A 462 -3.11 -22.65 -5.72
C LYS A 462 -3.40 -22.09 -7.10
N MET A 463 -2.89 -20.90 -7.42
CA MET A 463 -3.01 -20.27 -8.72
C MET A 463 -2.40 -21.13 -9.82
N LEU A 464 -1.18 -21.65 -9.62
CA LEU A 464 -0.52 -22.53 -10.56
C LEU A 464 -1.35 -23.80 -10.81
N LEU A 465 -1.92 -24.39 -9.77
CA LEU A 465 -2.78 -25.55 -9.87
C LEU A 465 -4.05 -25.26 -10.65
N ASN A 466 -4.71 -24.13 -10.38
CA ASN A 466 -5.89 -23.66 -11.10
C ASN A 466 -5.58 -23.45 -12.58
N MET A 467 -4.44 -22.84 -12.92
CA MET A 467 -4.01 -22.67 -14.31
C MET A 467 -3.80 -24.01 -15.01
N LYS A 468 -3.05 -24.94 -14.40
CA LYS A 468 -2.78 -26.28 -14.97
C LYS A 468 -4.07 -27.10 -15.16
N SER A 469 -5.10 -26.87 -14.37
CA SER A 469 -6.40 -27.51 -14.51
C SER A 469 -7.33 -26.82 -15.54
N GLY A 470 -6.90 -25.68 -16.12
CA GLY A 470 -7.68 -24.88 -17.07
C GLY A 470 -8.74 -23.99 -16.40
N ASN A 471 -8.61 -23.77 -15.10
CA ASN A 471 -9.52 -22.96 -14.28
C ASN A 471 -8.85 -21.68 -13.77
N GLY A 472 -7.67 -21.33 -14.27
CA GLY A 472 -6.94 -20.13 -13.88
C GLY A 472 -7.33 -18.89 -14.69
N PRO A 473 -6.70 -17.72 -14.38
CA PRO A 473 -6.90 -16.48 -15.10
C PRO A 473 -6.34 -16.54 -16.54
N ASP A 474 -6.76 -15.59 -17.36
CA ASP A 474 -6.17 -15.34 -18.68
C ASP A 474 -4.84 -14.60 -18.56
N ILE A 475 -4.72 -13.71 -17.56
CA ILE A 475 -3.53 -12.91 -17.29
C ILE A 475 -3.16 -13.04 -15.81
N LEU A 476 -1.89 -13.36 -15.55
CA LEU A 476 -1.27 -13.22 -14.23
C LEU A 476 -0.77 -11.78 -14.05
N LEU A 477 -1.02 -11.22 -12.87
CA LEU A 477 -0.56 -9.90 -12.44
C LEU A 477 0.35 -10.03 -11.22
N ASN A 478 1.49 -9.30 -11.21
CA ASN A 478 2.42 -9.20 -10.09
C ASN A 478 2.92 -10.55 -9.56
N CYS A 479 3.25 -11.45 -10.47
CA CYS A 479 3.80 -12.77 -10.12
C CYS A 479 5.23 -12.98 -10.63
N SER A 480 5.96 -11.93 -11.00
CA SER A 480 7.31 -12.04 -11.56
C SER A 480 8.35 -12.57 -10.57
N GLU A 481 8.10 -12.44 -9.27
CA GLU A 481 8.95 -13.00 -8.22
C GLU A 481 8.82 -14.53 -8.09
N PHE A 482 7.75 -15.11 -8.63
CA PHE A 482 7.44 -16.53 -8.55
C PHE A 482 7.87 -17.24 -9.84
N SER A 483 9.10 -17.69 -9.89
CA SER A 483 9.69 -18.31 -11.08
C SER A 483 8.99 -19.61 -11.51
N GLN A 484 8.19 -20.21 -10.63
CA GLN A 484 7.36 -21.39 -10.94
C GLN A 484 6.35 -21.16 -12.08
N PHE A 485 6.00 -19.88 -12.38
CA PHE A 485 5.17 -19.52 -13.52
C PHE A 485 5.97 -19.38 -14.83
N ASN A 486 7.31 -19.25 -14.76
CA ASN A 486 8.17 -18.97 -15.90
C ASN A 486 8.43 -20.21 -16.79
N SER A 487 7.37 -20.83 -17.27
CA SER A 487 7.47 -21.97 -18.19
C SER A 487 6.44 -21.90 -19.30
N LYS A 488 6.76 -22.49 -20.46
CA LYS A 488 5.88 -22.60 -21.61
C LYS A 488 4.60 -23.40 -21.33
N ASP A 489 4.60 -24.21 -20.25
CA ASP A 489 3.47 -25.04 -19.85
C ASP A 489 2.49 -24.24 -18.96
N VAL A 490 2.85 -23.01 -18.58
CA VAL A 490 2.06 -22.13 -17.73
C VAL A 490 1.75 -20.80 -18.42
N LEU A 491 2.74 -20.15 -19.03
CA LEU A 491 2.63 -18.85 -19.66
C LEU A 491 3.09 -18.87 -21.13
N ILE A 492 2.50 -18.00 -21.91
CA ILE A 492 2.89 -17.76 -23.30
C ILE A 492 4.20 -16.94 -23.34
N ASP A 493 5.08 -17.24 -24.28
CA ASP A 493 6.23 -16.40 -24.60
C ASP A 493 5.78 -15.10 -25.26
N LEU A 494 5.82 -13.99 -24.51
CA LEU A 494 5.34 -12.69 -24.98
C LEU A 494 6.20 -12.08 -26.10
N ASN A 495 7.45 -12.53 -26.28
CA ASN A 495 8.28 -12.08 -27.39
C ASN A 495 7.61 -12.31 -28.74
N GLN A 496 6.87 -13.40 -28.91
CA GLN A 496 6.16 -13.66 -30.16
C GLN A 496 5.03 -12.66 -30.47
N TYR A 497 4.42 -12.08 -29.44
CA TYR A 497 3.45 -11.01 -29.60
C TYR A 497 4.12 -9.65 -29.80
N MET A 498 5.17 -9.35 -29.01
CA MET A 498 5.92 -8.09 -29.13
C MET A 498 6.53 -7.91 -30.52
N ASP A 499 7.08 -8.99 -31.09
CA ASP A 499 7.73 -8.98 -32.39
C ASP A 499 6.75 -9.34 -33.54
N GLY A 500 5.48 -9.59 -33.22
CA GLY A 500 4.43 -9.98 -34.15
C GLY A 500 3.83 -8.81 -34.95
N PRO A 501 2.84 -9.10 -35.84
CA PRO A 501 2.22 -8.08 -36.70
C PRO A 501 1.54 -6.93 -35.94
N ASN A 502 1.04 -7.19 -34.76
CA ASN A 502 0.43 -6.22 -33.84
C ASN A 502 1.34 -5.94 -32.64
N GLY A 503 2.65 -6.07 -32.80
CA GLY A 503 3.64 -5.90 -31.78
C GLY A 503 3.99 -4.44 -31.51
N ILE A 504 5.05 -4.24 -30.75
CA ILE A 504 5.54 -2.91 -30.35
C ILE A 504 6.87 -2.60 -31.05
N ASP A 505 7.19 -1.34 -31.17
CA ASP A 505 8.55 -0.92 -31.54
C ASP A 505 9.45 -0.94 -30.29
N ARG A 506 10.17 -2.05 -30.10
CA ARG A 506 11.06 -2.26 -28.93
C ARG A 506 12.09 -1.15 -28.73
N SER A 507 12.45 -0.39 -29.77
CA SER A 507 13.41 0.70 -29.65
C SER A 507 12.90 1.86 -28.78
N GLN A 508 11.59 1.99 -28.63
CA GLN A 508 10.94 2.99 -27.78
C GLN A 508 10.96 2.62 -26.29
N TYR A 509 11.36 1.39 -25.96
CA TYR A 509 11.35 0.86 -24.61
C TYR A 509 12.78 0.59 -24.12
N PHE A 510 12.94 0.42 -22.82
CA PHE A 510 14.16 -0.12 -22.22
C PHE A 510 14.21 -1.64 -22.46
N ASP A 511 14.61 -2.04 -23.68
CA ASP A 511 14.66 -3.44 -24.11
C ASP A 511 15.59 -4.30 -23.22
N ASN A 512 16.61 -3.71 -22.61
CA ASN A 512 17.46 -4.36 -21.62
C ASN A 512 16.65 -4.86 -20.42
N ILE A 513 15.60 -4.13 -19.98
CA ILE A 513 14.72 -4.55 -18.91
C ILE A 513 13.91 -5.78 -19.36
N PHE A 514 13.29 -5.78 -20.54
CA PHE A 514 12.60 -6.98 -21.03
C PHE A 514 13.54 -8.20 -21.05
N ARG A 515 14.78 -8.00 -21.52
CA ARG A 515 15.77 -9.07 -21.62
C ARG A 515 16.21 -9.59 -20.25
N SER A 516 16.19 -8.75 -19.21
CA SER A 516 16.55 -9.17 -17.86
C SER A 516 15.52 -10.13 -17.24
N TYR A 517 14.26 -10.09 -17.74
CA TYR A 517 13.18 -11.01 -17.34
C TYR A 517 13.06 -12.24 -18.24
N GLU A 518 13.87 -12.36 -19.29
CA GLU A 518 13.82 -13.54 -20.15
C GLU A 518 14.44 -14.77 -19.47
N VAL A 519 13.71 -15.87 -19.49
CA VAL A 519 14.19 -17.18 -19.08
C VAL A 519 14.44 -18.04 -20.31
N GLY A 520 15.68 -18.40 -20.57
CA GLY A 520 16.05 -19.13 -21.78
C GLY A 520 15.72 -18.42 -23.10
N GLY A 521 15.74 -17.07 -23.10
CA GLY A 521 15.39 -16.24 -24.25
C GLY A 521 13.90 -16.13 -24.50
N LYS A 522 13.06 -16.42 -23.50
CA LYS A 522 11.60 -16.35 -23.52
C LYS A 522 11.11 -15.40 -22.45
N LEU A 523 10.22 -14.49 -22.80
CA LEU A 523 9.61 -13.54 -21.88
C LEU A 523 8.24 -14.06 -21.46
N TYR A 524 8.15 -14.69 -20.29
CA TYR A 524 6.91 -15.23 -19.75
C TYR A 524 6.14 -14.20 -18.94
N GLN A 525 6.83 -13.38 -18.19
CA GLN A 525 6.28 -12.29 -17.39
C GLN A 525 6.96 -10.98 -17.80
N MET A 526 6.16 -10.01 -18.18
CA MET A 526 6.62 -8.71 -18.67
C MET A 526 6.47 -7.66 -17.60
N PRO A 527 7.54 -6.98 -17.17
CA PRO A 527 7.42 -5.82 -16.30
C PRO A 527 6.81 -4.65 -17.06
N LEU A 528 5.96 -3.87 -16.40
CA LEU A 528 5.39 -2.62 -16.90
C LEU A 528 6.07 -1.38 -16.30
N ASN A 529 6.57 -1.52 -15.07
CA ASN A 529 7.46 -0.60 -14.40
C ASN A 529 8.39 -1.40 -13.47
N VAL A 530 9.51 -0.80 -13.10
CA VAL A 530 10.51 -1.46 -12.26
C VAL A 530 11.15 -0.48 -11.29
N ASP A 531 11.59 -0.98 -10.16
CA ASP A 531 12.57 -0.33 -9.31
C ASP A 531 13.96 -0.90 -9.59
N MET A 532 14.98 -0.06 -9.48
CA MET A 532 16.37 -0.46 -9.70
C MET A 532 17.05 -0.76 -8.38
N ASP A 533 17.72 -1.91 -8.32
CA ASP A 533 18.43 -2.41 -7.15
C ASP A 533 19.89 -2.65 -7.45
N GLY A 534 20.77 -2.25 -6.53
CA GLY A 534 22.21 -2.42 -6.69
C GLY A 534 23.01 -1.88 -5.52
N LEU A 535 24.26 -1.58 -5.80
CA LEU A 535 25.22 -1.05 -4.85
C LEU A 535 25.72 0.33 -5.29
N VAL A 536 25.82 1.26 -4.35
CA VAL A 536 26.52 2.53 -4.54
C VAL A 536 27.79 2.51 -3.69
N GLY A 537 28.91 2.90 -4.27
CA GLY A 537 30.22 2.77 -3.65
C GLY A 537 31.14 3.99 -3.74
N ASN A 538 32.06 4.05 -2.80
CA ASN A 538 33.08 5.10 -2.74
C ASN A 538 34.16 4.85 -3.81
N PRO A 539 34.34 5.74 -4.79
CA PRO A 539 35.31 5.56 -5.88
C PRO A 539 36.76 5.57 -5.41
N ASP A 540 37.08 6.23 -4.32
CA ASP A 540 38.45 6.30 -3.78
C ASP A 540 38.87 4.93 -3.20
N ILE A 541 37.90 4.15 -2.74
CA ILE A 541 38.11 2.80 -2.22
C ILE A 541 38.02 1.78 -3.34
N LEU A 542 36.96 1.81 -4.14
CA LEU A 542 36.65 0.80 -5.14
C LEU A 542 37.43 0.96 -6.45
N GLY A 543 37.73 2.22 -6.83
CA GLY A 543 38.29 2.55 -8.14
C GLY A 543 37.25 2.53 -9.26
N GLN A 544 37.66 2.17 -10.47
CA GLN A 544 36.80 2.15 -11.67
C GLN A 544 36.20 0.73 -11.85
N ILE A 545 35.20 0.38 -11.04
CA ILE A 545 34.46 -0.88 -11.14
C ILE A 545 33.02 -0.53 -11.49
N ASP A 546 32.45 -1.16 -12.51
CA ASP A 546 31.04 -1.01 -12.89
C ASP A 546 30.27 -2.33 -12.69
N THR A 547 30.91 -3.46 -12.94
CA THR A 547 30.38 -4.82 -12.74
C THR A 547 31.46 -5.71 -12.18
N TRP A 548 31.11 -6.78 -11.51
CA TRP A 548 32.06 -7.75 -10.97
C TRP A 548 31.45 -9.13 -10.77
N THR A 549 32.30 -10.10 -10.96
CA THR A 549 32.04 -11.46 -10.54
C THR A 549 32.29 -11.61 -9.03
N ILE A 550 31.78 -12.69 -8.45
CA ILE A 550 32.03 -13.06 -7.05
C ILE A 550 33.53 -13.13 -6.74
N ASP A 551 34.34 -13.63 -7.70
CA ASP A 551 35.79 -13.69 -7.58
C ASP A 551 36.47 -12.33 -7.54
N GLU A 552 36.03 -11.42 -8.41
CA GLU A 552 36.55 -10.06 -8.45
C GLU A 552 36.16 -9.27 -7.20
N PHE A 553 34.95 -9.48 -6.70
CA PHE A 553 34.51 -8.94 -5.42
C PHE A 553 35.40 -9.44 -4.27
N ASP A 554 35.57 -10.77 -4.11
CA ASP A 554 36.41 -11.31 -3.04
C ASP A 554 37.85 -10.80 -3.14
N LYS A 555 38.43 -10.76 -4.35
CA LYS A 555 39.76 -10.20 -4.59
C LYS A 555 39.85 -8.74 -4.17
N LYS A 556 38.83 -7.91 -4.52
CA LYS A 556 38.80 -6.48 -4.15
C LYS A 556 38.65 -6.31 -2.66
N MET A 557 37.70 -6.99 -2.03
CA MET A 557 37.47 -6.91 -0.59
C MET A 557 38.67 -7.37 0.25
N ASN A 558 39.46 -8.32 -0.26
CA ASN A 558 40.73 -8.71 0.38
C ASN A 558 41.78 -7.60 0.41
N THR A 559 41.67 -6.58 -0.45
CA THR A 559 42.59 -5.43 -0.43
C THR A 559 42.18 -4.39 0.60
N LEU A 560 40.97 -4.45 1.15
CA LEU A 560 40.50 -3.53 2.16
C LEU A 560 41.16 -3.81 3.50
N GLY A 561 41.49 -2.76 4.24
CA GLY A 561 41.93 -2.89 5.63
C GLY A 561 40.81 -3.44 6.52
N THR A 562 41.20 -3.91 7.71
CA THR A 562 40.23 -4.39 8.72
C THR A 562 39.33 -3.28 9.29
N GLN A 563 39.69 -2.03 9.04
CA GLN A 563 38.96 -0.84 9.51
C GLN A 563 37.80 -0.44 8.57
N THR A 564 37.84 -0.89 7.30
CA THR A 564 36.82 -0.56 6.32
C THR A 564 35.84 -1.73 6.18
N LEU A 565 34.56 -1.45 6.37
CA LEU A 565 33.49 -2.42 6.18
C LEU A 565 33.24 -2.63 4.68
N PRO A 566 33.03 -3.86 4.22
CA PRO A 566 32.73 -4.12 2.81
C PRO A 566 31.45 -3.44 2.34
N LEU A 567 30.34 -3.68 3.06
CA LEU A 567 29.00 -3.29 2.67
C LEU A 567 28.15 -2.98 3.90
N LEU A 568 27.30 -1.97 3.79
CA LEU A 568 26.22 -1.66 4.72
C LEU A 568 24.91 -1.46 3.96
N GLY A 569 23.78 -1.52 4.64
CA GLY A 569 22.48 -1.16 4.09
C GLY A 569 21.37 -2.12 4.46
N HIS A 570 20.18 -1.75 4.09
CA HIS A 570 18.99 -2.55 4.29
C HIS A 570 18.52 -3.13 2.96
N SER A 571 18.01 -4.35 3.00
CA SER A 571 17.28 -4.91 1.87
C SER A 571 15.79 -4.56 2.00
N PRO A 572 15.13 -4.10 0.96
CA PRO A 572 13.69 -3.89 0.99
C PRO A 572 12.92 -5.22 1.19
N ARG A 573 13.58 -6.36 0.93
CA ARG A 573 13.00 -7.71 1.01
C ARG A 573 13.22 -8.40 2.35
N LEU A 574 14.21 -7.95 3.14
CA LEU A 574 14.63 -8.58 4.40
C LEU A 574 14.32 -7.65 5.56
N GLN A 575 13.17 -7.83 6.22
CA GLN A 575 12.76 -6.98 7.36
C GLN A 575 13.58 -7.25 8.63
N THR A 576 14.20 -8.41 8.76
CA THR A 576 14.82 -8.87 9.99
C THR A 576 16.34 -9.05 9.92
N CYS A 577 16.94 -8.95 8.72
CA CYS A 577 18.36 -9.10 8.50
C CYS A 577 18.92 -7.84 7.82
N ASP A 578 20.05 -7.34 8.32
CA ASP A 578 20.84 -6.35 7.62
C ASP A 578 21.70 -7.08 6.56
N VAL A 579 21.98 -6.43 5.42
CA VAL A 579 22.85 -7.00 4.38
C VAL A 579 24.30 -7.16 4.84
N SER A 580 24.69 -6.53 5.93
CA SER A 580 25.99 -6.73 6.61
C SER A 580 26.05 -8.01 7.43
N GLU A 581 24.95 -8.71 7.64
CA GLU A 581 24.86 -9.99 8.32
C GLU A 581 25.06 -11.16 7.34
N GLN A 582 25.55 -12.28 7.82
CA GLN A 582 25.89 -13.46 6.99
C GLN A 582 24.70 -13.94 6.16
N MET A 583 23.52 -14.04 6.78
CA MET A 583 22.32 -14.52 6.10
C MET A 583 21.79 -13.46 5.12
N GLY A 584 21.70 -12.22 5.54
CA GLY A 584 21.23 -11.14 4.67
C GLY A 584 22.10 -10.98 3.43
N PHE A 585 23.43 -11.05 3.60
CA PHE A 585 24.36 -10.97 2.48
C PHE A 585 24.23 -12.19 1.53
N LEU A 586 24.07 -13.41 2.07
CA LEU A 586 23.82 -14.60 1.25
C LEU A 586 22.58 -14.48 0.42
N LEU A 587 21.49 -14.02 1.03
CA LEU A 587 20.19 -13.91 0.36
C LEU A 587 20.22 -12.87 -0.76
N GLU A 588 20.83 -11.71 -0.53
CA GLU A 588 20.96 -10.70 -1.59
C GLU A 588 21.80 -11.21 -2.78
N LEU A 589 22.91 -11.87 -2.52
CA LEU A 589 23.69 -12.50 -3.60
C LEU A 589 22.86 -13.54 -4.36
N LEU A 590 22.03 -14.30 -3.66
CA LEU A 590 21.17 -15.32 -4.26
C LEU A 590 20.04 -14.70 -5.09
N PHE A 591 19.36 -13.67 -4.59
CA PHE A 591 18.27 -13.00 -5.30
C PHE A 591 18.71 -12.42 -6.64
N HIS A 592 19.94 -11.91 -6.71
CA HIS A 592 20.53 -11.33 -7.93
C HIS A 592 21.09 -12.37 -8.91
N ASP A 593 21.21 -13.63 -8.49
CA ASP A 593 21.79 -14.71 -9.31
C ASP A 593 20.97 -16.02 -9.23
N MET A 594 19.70 -15.95 -8.79
CA MET A 594 18.84 -17.11 -8.56
C MET A 594 18.74 -18.02 -9.79
N ASN A 595 18.64 -17.44 -10.97
CA ASN A 595 18.53 -18.17 -12.24
C ASN A 595 19.77 -19.02 -12.56
N HIS A 596 20.93 -18.78 -11.90
CA HIS A 596 22.10 -19.65 -12.00
C HIS A 596 21.93 -20.94 -11.18
N TYR A 597 21.15 -20.88 -10.09
CA TYR A 597 20.99 -21.99 -9.16
C TYR A 597 19.69 -22.78 -9.37
N VAL A 598 18.68 -22.17 -9.99
CA VAL A 598 17.37 -22.80 -10.22
C VAL A 598 16.91 -22.55 -11.65
N ASP A 599 16.64 -23.63 -12.38
CA ASP A 599 16.04 -23.58 -13.71
C ASP A 599 14.63 -24.20 -13.65
N PHE A 600 13.63 -23.33 -13.52
CA PHE A 600 12.22 -23.73 -13.49
C PHE A 600 11.72 -24.25 -14.84
N SER A 601 12.33 -23.87 -15.95
CA SER A 601 11.96 -24.37 -17.28
C SER A 601 12.28 -25.85 -17.44
N ASN A 602 13.35 -26.32 -16.80
CA ASN A 602 13.81 -27.70 -16.84
C ASN A 602 13.61 -28.43 -15.51
N TYR A 603 13.10 -27.73 -14.49
CA TYR A 603 12.88 -28.25 -13.14
C TYR A 603 14.16 -28.82 -12.52
N THR A 604 15.26 -28.06 -12.62
CA THR A 604 16.57 -28.47 -12.10
C THR A 604 17.17 -27.46 -11.14
N ALA A 605 17.90 -27.94 -10.14
CA ALA A 605 18.67 -27.14 -9.21
C ALA A 605 20.18 -27.35 -9.39
N ASN A 606 21.00 -26.36 -8.99
CA ASN A 606 22.46 -26.35 -9.08
C ASN A 606 23.11 -25.83 -7.80
N PHE A 607 22.58 -26.22 -6.63
CA PHE A 607 23.15 -25.81 -5.33
C PHE A 607 24.37 -26.66 -4.90
N ASP A 608 24.51 -27.90 -5.35
CA ASP A 608 25.69 -28.70 -5.08
C ASP A 608 26.83 -28.36 -6.05
N SER A 609 27.21 -27.10 -6.08
CA SER A 609 28.21 -26.52 -6.98
C SER A 609 29.30 -25.78 -6.20
N ASP A 610 30.48 -25.61 -6.82
CA ASP A 610 31.57 -24.81 -6.23
C ASP A 610 31.17 -23.33 -6.09
N ASP A 611 30.34 -22.81 -7.02
CA ASP A 611 29.85 -21.44 -6.99
C ASP A 611 28.99 -21.20 -5.75
N PHE A 612 28.05 -22.08 -5.42
CA PHE A 612 27.20 -21.91 -4.24
C PHE A 612 27.99 -22.08 -2.93
N ARG A 613 28.94 -23.05 -2.88
CA ARG A 613 29.85 -23.18 -1.72
C ARG A 613 30.62 -21.90 -1.49
N LYS A 614 31.07 -21.27 -2.57
CA LYS A 614 31.75 -19.98 -2.51
C LYS A 614 30.86 -18.86 -2.02
N LEU A 615 29.58 -18.81 -2.41
CA LEU A 615 28.62 -17.87 -1.86
C LEU A 615 28.49 -17.99 -0.34
N LEU A 616 28.37 -19.22 0.17
CA LEU A 616 28.32 -19.49 1.61
C LEU A 616 29.59 -18.98 2.33
N GLU A 617 30.78 -19.29 1.78
CA GLU A 617 32.05 -18.88 2.37
C GLU A 617 32.25 -17.36 2.37
N ILE A 618 31.92 -16.68 1.27
CA ILE A 618 32.01 -15.23 1.15
C ILE A 618 31.04 -14.54 2.09
N SER A 619 29.80 -15.04 2.19
CA SER A 619 28.81 -14.51 3.11
C SER A 619 29.26 -14.65 4.56
N LYS A 620 29.83 -15.81 4.92
CA LYS A 620 30.42 -16.02 6.24
C LYS A 620 31.61 -15.10 6.50
N LYS A 621 32.46 -14.88 5.50
CA LYS A 621 33.66 -14.06 5.59
C LYS A 621 33.40 -12.58 5.75
N TYR A 622 32.41 -12.04 5.01
CA TYR A 622 32.15 -10.61 4.95
C TYR A 622 30.96 -10.17 5.77
N GLY A 623 29.96 -11.00 5.94
CA GLY A 623 28.75 -10.73 6.74
C GLY A 623 28.93 -10.81 8.26
N SER A 624 30.13 -11.05 8.80
CA SER A 624 30.38 -11.15 10.25
C SER A 624 31.25 -10.03 10.80
N ARG A 625 31.57 -9.03 9.99
CA ARG A 625 32.58 -8.02 10.37
C ARG A 625 32.03 -6.91 11.27
N VAL A 626 30.71 -6.82 11.42
CA VAL A 626 30.06 -5.81 12.27
C VAL A 626 29.17 -6.51 13.26
N ASN A 627 29.37 -6.23 14.56
CA ASN A 627 28.37 -6.62 15.53
C ASN A 627 27.32 -5.53 15.68
N PHE A 628 26.12 -5.90 16.10
CA PHE A 628 24.97 -5.00 16.24
C PHE A 628 25.25 -3.77 17.11
N ASP A 629 25.98 -3.92 18.21
CA ASP A 629 26.32 -2.80 19.10
C ASP A 629 27.26 -1.79 18.43
N THR A 630 28.22 -2.28 17.63
CA THR A 630 29.11 -1.43 16.85
C THR A 630 28.33 -0.70 15.77
N LEU A 631 27.45 -1.37 15.04
CA LEU A 631 26.63 -0.76 14.00
C LEU A 631 25.70 0.31 14.59
N ARG A 632 25.04 0.00 15.72
CA ARG A 632 24.19 0.97 16.43
C ARG A 632 24.97 2.21 16.84
N THR A 633 26.16 2.04 17.43
CA THR A 633 27.00 3.16 17.85
C THR A 633 27.45 4.01 16.66
N LEU A 634 27.78 3.39 15.54
CA LEU A 634 28.12 4.10 14.31
C LEU A 634 26.91 4.84 13.76
N ASN A 635 25.73 4.21 13.70
CA ASN A 635 24.50 4.87 13.27
C ASN A 635 24.16 6.09 14.11
N GLU A 636 24.23 5.98 15.45
CA GLU A 636 24.02 7.11 16.39
C GLU A 636 25.06 8.23 16.18
N GLN A 637 26.31 7.90 15.82
CA GLN A 637 27.37 8.88 15.55
C GLN A 637 27.18 9.62 14.22
N TYR A 638 26.63 8.93 13.20
CA TYR A 638 26.48 9.41 11.83
C TYR A 638 25.02 9.80 11.49
N ASP A 639 24.10 9.74 12.45
CA ASP A 639 22.72 10.14 12.23
C ASP A 639 22.64 11.65 11.94
N ASP A 640 22.12 11.98 10.76
CA ASP A 640 21.96 13.33 10.25
C ASP A 640 20.51 13.49 9.76
N MET A 641 19.96 14.67 9.88
CA MET A 641 18.62 15.02 9.43
C MET A 641 18.45 14.88 7.89
N PHE A 642 19.54 14.98 7.14
CA PHE A 642 19.51 15.06 5.67
C PHE A 642 20.07 13.83 4.94
N HIS A 643 20.85 13.00 5.62
CA HIS A 643 21.47 11.82 5.01
C HIS A 643 21.38 10.64 5.93
N ASP A 644 21.13 9.46 5.38
CA ASP A 644 21.22 8.26 6.19
C ASP A 644 22.65 7.96 6.63
N ALA A 645 22.80 7.40 7.82
CA ALA A 645 24.08 7.12 8.42
C ALA A 645 25.02 6.30 7.52
N HIS A 646 24.49 5.34 6.76
CA HIS A 646 25.28 4.50 5.88
C HIS A 646 25.89 5.27 4.70
N SER A 647 25.19 6.27 4.17
CA SER A 647 25.70 7.18 3.13
C SER A 647 26.89 7.98 3.65
N MET A 648 26.81 8.52 4.85
CA MET A 648 27.90 9.28 5.46
C MET A 648 29.09 8.39 5.81
N MET A 649 28.86 7.20 6.37
CA MET A 649 29.92 6.24 6.63
C MET A 649 30.67 5.83 5.35
N MET A 650 29.95 5.72 4.23
CA MET A 650 30.59 5.42 2.93
C MET A 650 31.44 6.60 2.44
N GLN A 651 30.95 7.84 2.57
CA GLN A 651 31.74 9.03 2.21
C GLN A 651 33.03 9.14 3.03
N ASP A 652 32.96 8.86 4.32
CA ASP A 652 34.12 8.88 5.24
C ASP A 652 35.02 7.65 5.14
N GLY A 653 34.69 6.69 4.27
CA GLY A 653 35.50 5.48 4.06
C GLY A 653 35.39 4.43 5.17
N ILE A 654 34.41 4.54 6.06
CA ILE A 654 34.11 3.52 7.07
C ILE A 654 33.57 2.25 6.41
N CYS A 655 32.76 2.40 5.35
CA CYS A 655 32.40 1.30 4.48
C CYS A 655 32.75 1.59 3.03
N SER A 656 32.91 0.56 2.22
CA SER A 656 33.26 0.72 0.81
C SER A 656 32.06 0.99 -0.07
N MET A 657 30.88 0.46 0.30
CA MET A 657 29.64 0.59 -0.45
C MET A 657 28.42 0.41 0.45
N LYS A 658 27.28 0.80 -0.07
CA LYS A 658 25.96 0.54 0.53
C LYS A 658 24.96 0.12 -0.53
N THR A 659 23.85 -0.46 -0.12
CA THR A 659 22.73 -0.77 -1.00
C THR A 659 22.02 0.50 -1.48
N PHE A 660 21.46 0.45 -2.68
CA PHE A 660 20.50 1.42 -3.16
C PHE A 660 19.29 0.72 -3.79
N TYR A 661 18.15 1.36 -3.68
CA TYR A 661 16.89 0.91 -4.26
C TYR A 661 16.12 2.15 -4.69
N VAL A 662 15.88 2.31 -5.99
CA VAL A 662 15.32 3.55 -6.54
C VAL A 662 14.40 3.31 -7.73
N GLY A 663 13.27 4.03 -7.75
CA GLY A 663 12.33 4.09 -8.84
C GLY A 663 12.15 5.48 -9.46
N GLY A 664 12.93 6.50 -9.02
CA GLY A 664 12.82 7.86 -9.50
C GLY A 664 13.97 8.75 -9.05
N LEU A 665 13.85 10.08 -9.26
CA LEU A 665 14.91 11.05 -8.93
C LEU A 665 14.84 11.56 -7.50
N THR A 666 13.64 11.81 -6.96
CA THR A 666 13.43 12.54 -5.69
C THR A 666 13.13 11.60 -4.52
N THR A 667 12.98 12.13 -3.33
CA THR A 667 12.58 11.51 -2.05
C THR A 667 13.04 10.06 -1.87
N GLY A 668 14.30 9.89 -1.45
CA GLY A 668 14.93 8.56 -1.33
C GLY A 668 15.40 7.99 -2.67
N GLY A 669 15.22 8.75 -3.77
CA GLY A 669 15.56 8.34 -5.10
C GLY A 669 17.02 8.61 -5.50
N PHE A 670 17.29 8.57 -6.80
CA PHE A 670 18.62 8.65 -7.38
C PHE A 670 19.40 9.90 -6.98
N ALA A 671 18.73 11.06 -6.81
CA ALA A 671 19.42 12.31 -6.44
C ALA A 671 20.18 12.18 -5.11
N ASN A 672 19.65 11.48 -4.13
CA ASN A 672 20.29 11.29 -2.84
C ASN A 672 21.60 10.50 -2.94
N TYR A 673 21.69 9.58 -3.89
CA TYR A 673 22.91 8.79 -4.13
C TYR A 673 23.87 9.47 -5.11
N ALA A 674 23.33 10.21 -6.07
CA ALA A 674 24.12 10.82 -7.14
C ALA A 674 25.11 11.88 -6.63
N ASP A 675 24.79 12.56 -5.53
CA ASP A 675 25.63 13.61 -4.94
C ASP A 675 26.66 13.07 -3.95
N LEU A 676 26.56 11.80 -3.57
CA LEU A 676 27.53 11.15 -2.69
C LEU A 676 28.94 11.17 -3.31
N CYS A 677 29.95 11.19 -2.46
CA CYS A 677 31.35 11.28 -2.86
C CYS A 677 31.63 12.45 -3.82
N HIS A 678 31.06 13.63 -3.52
CA HIS A 678 31.15 14.85 -4.35
C HIS A 678 30.64 14.64 -5.80
N GLY A 679 29.56 13.88 -5.94
CA GLY A 679 28.95 13.56 -7.22
C GLY A 679 29.66 12.47 -8.05
N ASN A 680 30.64 11.78 -7.46
CA ASN A 680 31.45 10.76 -8.13
C ASN A 680 31.14 9.32 -7.64
N ALA A 681 30.08 9.13 -6.81
CA ALA A 681 29.69 7.81 -6.34
C ALA A 681 29.52 6.81 -7.50
N ARG A 682 29.98 5.59 -7.29
CA ARG A 682 29.91 4.52 -8.29
C ARG A 682 28.63 3.72 -8.09
N PHE A 683 27.87 3.53 -9.15
CA PHE A 683 26.72 2.65 -9.18
C PHE A 683 27.15 1.31 -9.76
N LEU A 684 26.89 0.24 -9.03
CA LEU A 684 27.38 -1.11 -9.29
C LEU A 684 26.23 -2.09 -9.23
N GLY A 685 26.37 -3.20 -9.95
CA GLY A 685 25.57 -4.40 -9.69
C GLY A 685 26.09 -5.19 -8.47
N TRP A 686 25.25 -6.04 -7.92
CA TRP A 686 25.68 -7.04 -6.95
C TRP A 686 26.67 -8.03 -7.57
N PRO A 687 27.64 -8.53 -6.82
CA PRO A 687 28.52 -9.59 -7.31
C PRO A 687 27.70 -10.83 -7.69
N SER A 688 27.92 -11.37 -8.87
CA SER A 688 27.22 -12.55 -9.37
C SER A 688 28.18 -13.52 -10.05
N THR A 689 27.73 -14.72 -10.37
CA THR A 689 28.54 -15.71 -11.11
C THR A 689 28.90 -15.19 -12.51
N SER A 690 28.00 -14.48 -13.16
CA SER A 690 28.17 -13.96 -14.53
C SER A 690 28.75 -12.55 -14.61
N GLY A 691 28.84 -11.85 -13.49
CA GLY A 691 29.17 -10.42 -13.43
C GLY A 691 27.97 -9.49 -13.75
N LYS A 692 26.78 -10.03 -13.96
CA LYS A 692 25.52 -9.28 -14.06
C LYS A 692 24.94 -9.16 -12.67
N GLY A 693 24.46 -7.98 -12.28
CA GLY A 693 23.98 -7.83 -10.93
C GLY A 693 23.35 -6.46 -10.66
N LEU A 694 23.28 -5.56 -11.66
CA LEU A 694 22.43 -4.38 -11.58
C LEU A 694 21.01 -4.82 -11.91
N ALA A 695 20.20 -4.97 -10.87
CA ALA A 695 18.93 -5.64 -10.97
C ALA A 695 17.76 -4.68 -11.10
N SER A 696 16.65 -5.20 -11.60
CA SER A 696 15.34 -4.59 -11.47
C SER A 696 14.36 -5.52 -10.76
N GLU A 697 13.46 -4.91 -10.01
CA GLU A 697 12.29 -5.54 -9.41
C GLU A 697 11.04 -4.94 -10.01
N ALA A 698 10.13 -5.78 -10.52
CA ALA A 698 8.92 -5.28 -11.15
C ALA A 698 7.92 -4.79 -10.09
N GLY A 699 7.49 -3.54 -10.21
CA GLY A 699 6.36 -3.02 -9.44
C GLY A 699 5.04 -3.59 -9.95
N ILE A 700 4.88 -3.60 -11.28
CA ILE A 700 3.75 -4.25 -11.97
C ILE A 700 4.32 -5.16 -13.06
N SER A 701 3.86 -6.40 -13.08
CA SER A 701 4.21 -7.36 -14.11
C SER A 701 2.98 -8.12 -14.61
N VAL A 702 2.98 -8.51 -15.88
CA VAL A 702 1.90 -9.27 -16.52
C VAL A 702 2.42 -10.48 -17.28
N GLY A 703 1.68 -11.59 -17.24
CA GLY A 703 1.93 -12.79 -18.03
C GLY A 703 0.63 -13.35 -18.59
N ILE A 704 0.61 -13.79 -19.84
CA ILE A 704 -0.58 -14.39 -20.46
C ILE A 704 -0.54 -15.89 -20.26
N SER A 705 -1.63 -16.44 -19.74
CA SER A 705 -1.78 -17.88 -19.49
C SER A 705 -1.71 -18.69 -20.79
N ALA A 706 -0.93 -19.78 -20.77
CA ALA A 706 -0.91 -20.74 -21.88
C ALA A 706 -2.26 -21.47 -22.06
N TYR A 707 -3.12 -21.42 -21.05
CA TYR A 707 -4.47 -22.02 -21.05
C TYR A 707 -5.57 -21.03 -21.42
N SER A 708 -5.23 -19.73 -21.62
CA SER A 708 -6.21 -18.73 -22.03
C SER A 708 -6.84 -19.12 -23.37
N GLN A 709 -8.16 -19.02 -23.44
CA GLN A 709 -8.92 -19.21 -24.70
C GLN A 709 -9.05 -17.91 -25.49
N CYS A 710 -8.48 -16.81 -24.96
CA CYS A 710 -8.54 -15.47 -25.51
C CYS A 710 -7.17 -14.77 -25.53
N PRO A 711 -6.08 -15.43 -25.98
CA PRO A 711 -4.74 -14.87 -25.88
C PRO A 711 -4.55 -13.57 -26.70
N ASP A 712 -5.26 -13.44 -27.83
CA ASP A 712 -5.20 -12.24 -28.68
C ASP A 712 -5.92 -11.04 -28.04
N GLU A 713 -7.02 -11.28 -27.33
CA GLU A 713 -7.71 -10.26 -26.55
C GLU A 713 -6.92 -9.90 -25.28
N ALA A 714 -6.27 -10.88 -24.65
CA ALA A 714 -5.35 -10.64 -23.54
C ALA A 714 -4.17 -9.79 -23.99
N TRP A 715 -3.59 -10.07 -25.17
CA TRP A 715 -2.54 -9.22 -25.73
C TRP A 715 -3.02 -7.81 -26.07
N ASP A 716 -4.25 -7.63 -26.54
CA ASP A 716 -4.83 -6.30 -26.78
C ASP A 716 -4.81 -5.45 -25.50
N PHE A 717 -5.15 -6.03 -24.35
CA PHE A 717 -5.04 -5.36 -23.05
C PHE A 717 -3.60 -5.10 -22.64
N VAL A 718 -2.71 -6.10 -22.76
CA VAL A 718 -1.28 -5.93 -22.45
C VAL A 718 -0.65 -4.86 -23.34
N SER A 719 -0.99 -4.84 -24.64
CA SER A 719 -0.54 -3.82 -25.58
C SER A 719 -1.03 -2.41 -25.20
N PHE A 720 -2.24 -2.28 -24.65
CA PHE A 720 -2.74 -1.02 -24.11
C PHE A 720 -1.89 -0.58 -22.90
N LEU A 721 -1.55 -1.49 -21.98
CA LEU A 721 -0.69 -1.17 -20.81
C LEU A 721 0.70 -0.70 -21.23
N LEU A 722 1.19 -1.14 -22.40
CA LEU A 722 2.46 -0.69 -22.99
C LEU A 722 2.35 0.64 -23.74
N SER A 723 1.15 1.16 -23.99
CA SER A 723 0.99 2.43 -24.72
C SER A 723 1.66 3.59 -23.97
N PRO A 724 2.16 4.63 -24.68
CA PRO A 724 2.77 5.79 -24.04
C PRO A 724 1.86 6.47 -23.00
N GLU A 725 0.54 6.47 -23.23
CA GLU A 725 -0.45 7.03 -22.33
C GLU A 725 -0.48 6.24 -21.00
N SER A 726 -0.64 4.91 -21.08
CA SER A 726 -0.64 4.04 -19.89
C SER A 726 0.70 4.09 -19.16
N GLN A 727 1.81 4.07 -19.89
CA GLN A 727 3.15 4.16 -19.32
C GLN A 727 3.40 5.51 -18.62
N SER A 728 2.81 6.60 -19.12
CA SER A 728 2.89 7.91 -18.46
C SER A 728 2.18 7.94 -17.10
N SER A 729 1.16 7.12 -16.91
CA SER A 729 0.48 6.96 -15.62
C SER A 729 1.30 6.10 -14.64
N LEU A 730 2.19 5.25 -15.14
CA LEU A 730 3.06 4.38 -14.32
C LEU A 730 4.41 5.04 -13.98
N SER A 731 4.73 6.20 -14.58
CA SER A 731 5.99 6.90 -14.33
C SER A 731 5.94 7.75 -13.06
N GLY A 732 6.71 7.39 -12.06
CA GLY A 732 7.25 8.24 -10.97
C GLY A 732 6.30 8.99 -10.03
N VAL A 733 4.98 8.98 -10.20
CA VAL A 733 4.13 9.97 -9.52
C VAL A 733 3.48 9.45 -8.23
N HIS A 734 3.14 8.19 -8.09
CA HIS A 734 2.42 7.70 -6.91
C HIS A 734 3.16 6.66 -6.07
N TRP A 735 3.88 5.71 -6.67
CA TRP A 735 4.58 4.64 -5.94
C TRP A 735 6.02 4.42 -6.38
N GLY A 736 6.55 5.33 -7.21
CA GLY A 736 7.95 5.32 -7.63
C GLY A 736 8.32 4.04 -8.37
N GLY A 737 8.25 4.02 -9.66
CA GLY A 737 8.77 2.96 -10.51
C GLY A 737 9.21 3.58 -11.83
N ILE A 738 10.27 3.06 -12.39
CA ILE A 738 10.75 3.42 -13.71
C ILE A 738 9.81 2.77 -14.72
N CYS A 739 9.01 3.55 -15.44
CA CYS A 739 8.21 2.98 -16.51
C CYS A 739 9.11 2.55 -17.68
N ILE A 740 8.72 1.49 -18.37
CA ILE A 740 9.59 0.89 -19.39
C ILE A 740 9.58 1.61 -20.75
N HIS A 741 8.69 2.57 -20.97
CA HIS A 741 8.67 3.40 -22.18
C HIS A 741 9.57 4.64 -22.01
N LYS A 742 10.64 4.77 -22.79
CA LYS A 742 11.72 5.75 -22.62
C LYS A 742 11.23 7.20 -22.57
N GLU A 743 10.38 7.59 -23.51
CA GLU A 743 9.90 8.99 -23.58
C GLU A 743 8.91 9.31 -22.46
N SER A 744 8.05 8.34 -22.06
CA SER A 744 7.15 8.52 -20.94
C SER A 744 7.91 8.66 -19.61
N GLU A 745 8.94 7.85 -19.42
CA GLU A 745 9.82 7.93 -18.25
C GLU A 745 10.51 9.29 -18.19
N LYS A 746 11.17 9.69 -19.28
CA LYS A 746 11.83 11.00 -19.35
C LYS A 746 10.87 12.16 -19.07
N ALA A 747 9.65 12.11 -19.61
CA ALA A 747 8.63 13.12 -19.35
C ALA A 747 8.16 13.10 -17.88
N GLY A 748 8.09 11.93 -17.26
CA GLY A 748 7.80 11.76 -15.83
C GLY A 748 8.86 12.43 -14.96
N LEU A 749 10.12 12.16 -15.23
CA LEU A 749 11.26 12.75 -14.50
C LEU A 749 11.32 14.28 -14.64
N VAL A 750 10.98 14.83 -15.81
CA VAL A 750 10.86 16.28 -16.00
C VAL A 750 9.73 16.85 -15.14
N ARG A 751 8.55 16.21 -15.12
CA ARG A 751 7.44 16.63 -14.24
C ARG A 751 7.86 16.57 -12.77
N GLU A 752 8.58 15.55 -12.35
CA GLU A 752 9.07 15.41 -10.97
C GLU A 752 9.99 16.59 -10.57
N ILE A 753 10.89 17.02 -11.46
CA ILE A 753 11.73 18.21 -11.25
C ILE A 753 10.87 19.48 -11.16
N ASP A 754 9.88 19.64 -12.02
CA ASP A 754 8.99 20.81 -12.04
C ASP A 754 8.13 20.86 -10.77
N ASP A 755 7.64 19.73 -10.28
CA ASP A 755 6.91 19.64 -9.02
C ASP A 755 7.80 20.02 -7.81
N TYR A 756 9.08 19.65 -7.86
CA TYR A 756 10.07 20.13 -6.88
C TYR A 756 10.30 21.63 -6.98
N ARG A 757 10.53 22.17 -8.18
CA ARG A 757 10.78 23.61 -8.42
C ARG A 757 9.59 24.48 -8.03
N THR A 758 8.37 23.99 -8.23
CA THR A 758 7.14 24.69 -7.89
C THR A 758 6.73 24.45 -6.43
N GLY A 759 7.50 23.63 -5.71
CA GLY A 759 7.26 23.31 -4.32
C GLY A 759 6.04 22.43 -4.05
N LYS A 760 5.48 21.78 -5.07
CA LYS A 760 4.47 20.73 -4.90
C LYS A 760 5.04 19.51 -4.21
N ARG A 761 6.34 19.26 -4.37
CA ARG A 761 7.10 18.22 -3.68
C ARG A 761 8.32 18.81 -2.99
N LYS A 762 8.74 18.18 -1.88
CA LYS A 762 10.01 18.48 -1.20
C LYS A 762 11.00 17.35 -1.50
N SER A 763 12.26 17.71 -1.67
CA SER A 763 13.38 16.76 -1.76
C SER A 763 14.48 17.21 -0.82
N ASP A 764 15.12 16.24 -0.18
CA ASP A 764 16.25 16.49 0.74
C ASP A 764 17.54 16.78 -0.02
N SER A 765 17.58 16.43 -1.32
CA SER A 765 18.72 16.70 -2.20
C SER A 765 18.34 17.57 -3.38
N PRO A 766 19.25 18.47 -3.84
CA PRO A 766 19.02 19.26 -5.04
C PRO A 766 18.80 18.39 -6.27
N VAL A 767 17.70 18.62 -6.98
CA VAL A 767 17.36 17.89 -8.20
C VAL A 767 17.59 18.79 -9.42
N SER A 768 18.18 18.25 -10.46
CA SER A 768 18.54 19.00 -11.67
C SER A 768 18.42 18.15 -12.94
N GLU A 769 18.25 18.81 -14.06
CA GLU A 769 18.07 18.14 -15.38
C GLU A 769 19.27 17.25 -15.78
N ASN A 770 20.49 17.57 -15.35
CA ASN A 770 21.65 16.72 -15.65
C ASN A 770 21.59 15.36 -14.94
N GLN A 771 20.80 15.21 -13.89
CA GLN A 771 20.60 13.92 -13.20
C GLN A 771 19.68 13.01 -14.00
N ILE A 772 18.77 13.55 -14.84
CA ILE A 772 17.91 12.73 -15.73
C ILE A 772 18.77 11.86 -16.64
N ASP A 773 19.72 12.45 -17.37
CA ASP A 773 20.54 11.69 -18.33
C ASP A 773 21.43 10.66 -17.61
N ARG A 774 21.95 11.00 -16.42
CA ARG A 774 22.71 10.05 -15.59
C ARG A 774 21.84 8.88 -15.13
N PHE A 775 20.63 9.17 -14.68
CA PHE A 775 19.68 8.17 -14.24
C PHE A 775 19.27 7.24 -15.39
N LEU A 776 18.83 7.80 -16.52
CA LEU A 776 18.43 7.00 -17.68
C LEU A 776 19.60 6.14 -18.22
N THR A 777 20.84 6.68 -18.18
CA THR A 777 22.04 5.91 -18.55
C THR A 777 22.25 4.73 -17.60
N LEU A 778 21.92 4.88 -16.32
CA LEU A 778 22.00 3.80 -15.36
C LEU A 778 20.89 2.76 -15.58
N VAL A 779 19.67 3.20 -15.86
CA VAL A 779 18.54 2.31 -16.22
C VAL A 779 18.90 1.42 -17.43
N GLU A 780 19.57 1.96 -18.45
CA GLU A 780 20.03 1.19 -19.60
C GLU A 780 21.10 0.13 -19.28
N LYS A 781 21.70 0.18 -18.10
CA LYS A 781 22.68 -0.83 -17.62
C LYS A 781 22.05 -1.96 -16.80
N ILE A 782 20.78 -1.89 -16.48
CA ILE A 782 20.06 -3.00 -15.82
C ILE A 782 20.24 -4.25 -16.67
N ASP A 783 20.71 -5.35 -16.06
CA ASP A 783 21.11 -6.56 -16.75
C ASP A 783 20.60 -7.87 -16.12
N THR A 784 19.88 -7.77 -14.99
CA THR A 784 19.25 -8.91 -14.32
C THR A 784 17.94 -8.49 -13.65
N SER A 785 17.14 -9.45 -13.24
CA SER A 785 15.91 -9.28 -12.45
C SER A 785 16.00 -10.01 -11.12
N ILE A 786 15.27 -9.53 -10.13
CA ILE A 786 15.19 -10.13 -8.80
C ILE A 786 14.24 -11.31 -8.83
N HIS A 787 14.64 -12.41 -8.16
CA HIS A 787 13.82 -13.58 -7.95
C HIS A 787 13.92 -14.05 -6.50
N THR A 788 12.79 -14.07 -5.81
CA THR A 788 12.75 -14.40 -4.37
C THR A 788 12.32 -15.82 -4.07
N ASP A 789 11.59 -16.51 -4.95
CA ASP A 789 11.16 -17.91 -4.85
C ASP A 789 11.06 -18.45 -3.41
N PRO A 790 10.01 -18.06 -2.64
CA PRO A 790 9.99 -18.21 -1.19
C PRO A 790 10.26 -19.64 -0.69
N THR A 791 9.78 -20.64 -1.42
CA THR A 791 9.98 -22.07 -1.06
C THR A 791 11.45 -22.46 -1.14
N ILE A 792 12.16 -22.00 -2.17
CA ILE A 792 13.61 -22.27 -2.32
C ILE A 792 14.41 -21.48 -1.29
N VAL A 793 14.07 -20.21 -1.10
CA VAL A 793 14.74 -19.33 -0.13
C VAL A 793 14.61 -19.89 1.29
N ASN A 794 13.44 -20.36 1.69
CA ASN A 794 13.24 -20.98 3.00
C ASN A 794 14.16 -22.20 3.21
N ILE A 795 14.34 -23.05 2.19
CA ILE A 795 15.26 -24.17 2.24
C ILE A 795 16.70 -23.68 2.48
N VAL A 796 17.11 -22.63 1.75
CA VAL A 796 18.46 -22.06 1.89
C VAL A 796 18.66 -21.48 3.29
N VAL A 797 17.70 -20.70 3.80
CA VAL A 797 17.76 -20.10 5.14
C VAL A 797 17.92 -21.16 6.24
N GLU A 798 17.07 -22.20 6.21
CA GLU A 798 17.10 -23.28 7.21
C GLU A 798 18.45 -24.00 7.24
N GLU A 799 19.01 -24.33 6.08
CA GLU A 799 20.23 -25.12 6.02
C GLU A 799 21.51 -24.27 6.15
N ALA A 800 21.54 -23.06 5.58
CA ALA A 800 22.69 -22.17 5.68
C ALA A 800 22.97 -21.72 7.12
N ALA A 801 21.93 -21.63 7.96
CA ALA A 801 22.09 -21.35 9.38
C ALA A 801 23.04 -22.34 10.08
N ALA A 802 23.00 -23.62 9.71
CA ALA A 802 23.90 -24.63 10.27
C ALA A 802 25.36 -24.43 9.85
N PHE A 803 25.63 -23.94 8.63
CA PHE A 803 26.96 -23.57 8.17
C PHE A 803 27.50 -22.31 8.90
N PHE A 804 26.68 -21.29 9.04
CA PHE A 804 27.06 -20.06 9.72
C PHE A 804 27.33 -20.26 11.21
N ASN A 805 26.69 -21.25 11.83
CA ASN A 805 26.94 -21.68 13.21
C ASN A 805 28.05 -22.77 13.38
N ASP A 806 28.85 -23.03 12.34
CA ASP A 806 29.93 -24.05 12.36
C ASP A 806 29.47 -25.48 12.67
N GLN A 807 28.21 -25.82 12.38
CA GLN A 807 27.61 -27.12 12.64
C GLN A 807 27.75 -28.08 11.45
N LYS A 808 27.79 -27.54 10.23
CA LYS A 808 27.94 -28.29 8.97
C LYS A 808 28.95 -27.60 8.07
N SER A 809 29.58 -28.37 7.16
CA SER A 809 30.46 -27.81 6.13
C SER A 809 29.63 -27.20 4.97
N ALA A 810 30.25 -26.35 4.14
CA ALA A 810 29.62 -25.81 2.94
C ALA A 810 29.17 -26.92 1.97
N GLU A 811 29.95 -28.00 1.83
CA GLU A 811 29.62 -29.16 0.99
C GLU A 811 28.39 -29.90 1.50
N GLU A 812 28.28 -30.10 2.83
CA GLU A 812 27.11 -30.76 3.41
C GLU A 812 25.85 -29.94 3.20
N VAL A 813 25.90 -28.62 3.47
CA VAL A 813 24.79 -27.72 3.31
C VAL A 813 24.36 -27.63 1.84
N SER A 814 25.29 -27.39 0.91
CA SER A 814 25.02 -27.35 -0.53
C SER A 814 24.32 -28.61 -1.03
N ARG A 815 24.78 -29.80 -0.61
CA ARG A 815 24.15 -31.07 -0.99
C ARG A 815 22.75 -31.24 -0.41
N ILE A 816 22.51 -30.80 0.83
CA ILE A 816 21.18 -30.89 1.45
C ILE A 816 20.21 -29.94 0.73
N ILE A 817 20.62 -28.70 0.47
CA ILE A 817 19.83 -27.73 -0.28
C ILE A 817 19.53 -28.25 -1.67
N GLN A 818 20.54 -28.80 -2.39
CA GLN A 818 20.37 -29.41 -3.71
C GLN A 818 19.26 -30.48 -3.70
N ASN A 819 19.30 -31.39 -2.72
CA ASN A 819 18.33 -32.46 -2.63
C ASN A 819 16.93 -31.96 -2.32
N ARG A 820 16.80 -31.01 -1.38
CA ARG A 820 15.49 -30.44 -0.99
C ARG A 820 14.90 -29.63 -2.13
N ALA A 821 15.68 -28.73 -2.73
CA ALA A 821 15.24 -27.94 -3.88
C ALA A 821 14.87 -28.83 -5.08
N GLY A 822 15.69 -29.87 -5.34
CA GLY A 822 15.40 -30.83 -6.41
C GLY A 822 14.09 -31.60 -6.20
N LEU A 823 13.71 -31.90 -4.96
CA LEU A 823 12.42 -32.54 -4.66
C LEU A 823 11.25 -31.57 -4.93
N VAL A 824 11.35 -30.32 -4.47
CA VAL A 824 10.34 -29.28 -4.74
C VAL A 824 10.14 -29.09 -6.24
N LEU A 825 11.23 -28.95 -7.00
CA LEU A 825 11.14 -28.79 -8.46
C LEU A 825 10.57 -30.03 -9.16
N ALA A 826 10.83 -31.23 -8.65
CA ALA A 826 10.25 -32.46 -9.20
C ALA A 826 8.74 -32.56 -8.95
N GLU A 827 8.25 -32.00 -7.85
CA GLU A 827 6.80 -31.95 -7.54
C GLU A 827 6.06 -30.92 -8.40
N MET A 828 6.76 -29.87 -8.86
CA MET A 828 6.21 -28.86 -9.75
C MET A 828 6.09 -29.35 -11.22
N LYS A 829 6.82 -30.40 -11.59
CA LYS A 829 6.84 -30.97 -12.96
C LYS A 829 5.53 -31.72 -13.27
#